data_54e74c4f2321ef91ecdebf154bc32bf0
#
_entry.id   54e74c4f2321ef91ecdebf154bc32bf0
#
_cell.length_a   1.000
_cell.length_b   1.000
_cell.length_c   1.000
_cell.angle_alpha   90.00
_cell.angle_beta   90.00
_cell.angle_gamma   90.00
#
_symmetry.space_group_name_H-M   'P 1'
#
loop_
_entity.id
_entity.type
_entity.pdbx_description
1 polymer ?
#
loop_
_entity_poly.entity_id
_entity_poly.type
_entity_poly.pdbx_seq_one_letter_code
_entity_poly.pdbx_strand_id
1 'polypeptide(L)'
;VTVEQQVGALATSVDNLKGAVVSKKATLDASVVDAQSATTQAQAAKANTLSARDQAGAFKDAAYTAAQSAASAVAYQDLTALAVSKAVTAVDVFIYDTSKDSDGGAWRHRCAGTSWYREPLNTAARGARREFPAVAVIVAEGQKVTIYDGDDPTLPIWMVFTPSAAAATPQIWRGGRSATSVRALNGILCLGVATDGQGGVVLIDFLADSMVRYSAETHTGGISVYRRNEAATTPVLSSQRILNSIVNDVAMTVLPDAPISTMTGLPVPTIAVACGQTGQPNGGLSIIHNDGLIVDLLATSGAGGYACFEVDFSDDGRLFVSHSWSGGQHASLIVLDALPRADVNNPLGAPQNWGGRIYNVASFPRLAPAASSADFYVRRLGASDGKVALLRGFQDTRFGGITLLSETPNQQANGMAAMIHKDFTSGWLPGAIRGAFLADTDDTDLVGAQLLANGSFESDLSSWTVNQATAWVSGAMRLESDGNPDPNSYSEIISVRPGAIYEIEMLLSNPDIVSRQTYIRLSTTGTPAGAINPYIGGMGQAVAAGATVTRKTLTQVPAGVTSVRVSTSLSVAAGQAGARIDVRDVAVREVVADRSVGNGSLTINGTITRAPVATGAELVAYSGFSGDNFLEQPYNAALDFGTGDFCVMGWMFMPSVVTSVPFSKGPVGGNPPPYFEVQVAGGEVRWVGTAGAGAKAFGPAVAGRWAHVCYTRNAGVGRAYMNGVLNETEADTSNYNHSGTDVLRFGLRQDNFGAFNGSLALWRISATVPTADQIRRIYDDEKPLFQENAACTLYGASDVVTALAHDPDTGLLHVGTSAGRSVFKGLRRVANTTVPVGAAIAAAGGMVVDE
;
A
#
# COMPACT_ATOMS: atom_id res chain seq x y z
N VAL A 1 87.98 33.78 -46.16
CA VAL A 1 87.58 32.38 -45.75
C VAL A 1 87.37 31.65 -47.07
N THR A 2 88.18 30.62 -47.37
CA THR A 2 87.98 29.79 -48.55
C THR A 2 86.72 28.97 -48.46
N VAL A 3 86.12 28.62 -49.64
CA VAL A 3 84.88 27.76 -49.66
C VAL A 3 85.12 26.45 -48.95
N GLU A 4 86.34 25.90 -48.95
CA GLU A 4 86.67 24.67 -48.20
C GLU A 4 86.54 24.84 -46.69
N GLN A 5 86.97 26.02 -46.16
CA GLN A 5 86.78 26.32 -44.70
C GLN A 5 85.29 26.49 -44.32
N GLN A 6 84.49 27.02 -45.19
CA GLN A 6 83.06 27.12 -45.00
C GLN A 6 82.35 25.76 -45.05
N VAL A 7 82.74 24.89 -45.96
CA VAL A 7 82.22 23.52 -46.07
C VAL A 7 82.63 22.68 -44.81
N GLY A 8 83.90 22.85 -44.38
CA GLY A 8 84.35 22.19 -43.13
C GLY A 8 83.57 22.65 -41.91
N ALA A 9 83.27 23.94 -41.75
CA ALA A 9 82.48 24.49 -40.67
C ALA A 9 81.05 24.03 -40.74
N LEU A 10 80.51 23.93 -41.95
CA LEU A 10 79.16 23.40 -42.16
C LEU A 10 79.05 21.92 -41.81
N ALA A 11 79.99 21.09 -42.19
CA ALA A 11 80.07 19.67 -41.85
C ALA A 11 80.11 19.46 -40.36
N THR A 12 81.00 20.24 -39.65
CA THR A 12 81.00 20.19 -38.16
C THR A 12 79.66 20.60 -37.49
N SER A 13 78.99 21.61 -38.05
CA SER A 13 77.69 22.06 -37.55
C SER A 13 76.61 20.98 -37.78
N VAL A 14 76.69 20.29 -38.93
CA VAL A 14 75.74 19.18 -39.20
C VAL A 14 75.99 18.00 -38.27
N ASP A 15 77.25 17.66 -37.97
CA ASP A 15 77.56 16.56 -37.03
C ASP A 15 77.15 16.91 -35.59
N ASN A 16 77.35 18.16 -35.17
CA ASN A 16 76.83 18.63 -33.87
C ASN A 16 75.35 18.62 -33.82
N LEU A 17 74.70 18.97 -34.90
CA LEU A 17 73.19 18.90 -34.94
C LEU A 17 72.69 17.46 -34.89
N LYS A 18 73.34 16.53 -35.60
CA LYS A 18 73.07 15.09 -35.54
C LYS A 18 73.30 14.58 -34.10
N GLY A 19 74.34 14.93 -33.46
CA GLY A 19 74.64 14.56 -32.07
C GLY A 19 73.50 15.07 -31.09
N ALA A 20 73.11 16.32 -31.27
CA ALA A 20 72.02 16.92 -30.47
C ALA A 20 70.67 16.28 -30.73
N VAL A 21 70.40 15.92 -31.98
CA VAL A 21 69.11 15.20 -32.32
C VAL A 21 69.09 13.79 -31.75
N VAL A 22 70.18 13.04 -31.80
CA VAL A 22 70.31 11.70 -31.21
C VAL A 22 70.20 11.78 -29.70
N SER A 23 70.82 12.74 -29.04
CA SER A 23 70.66 12.94 -27.57
C SER A 23 69.26 13.31 -27.19
N LYS A 24 68.60 14.23 -27.90
CA LYS A 24 67.20 14.58 -27.66
C LYS A 24 66.22 13.41 -27.87
N LYS A 25 66.49 12.62 -28.96
CA LYS A 25 65.72 11.41 -29.21
C LYS A 25 65.83 10.41 -28.06
N ALA A 26 67.03 10.14 -27.56
CA ALA A 26 67.19 9.23 -26.40
C ALA A 26 66.50 9.75 -25.15
N THR A 27 66.52 11.07 -24.91
CA THR A 27 65.81 11.67 -23.78
C THR A 27 64.24 11.52 -23.95
N LEU A 28 63.78 11.69 -25.19
CA LEU A 28 62.36 11.54 -25.51
C LEU A 28 61.92 10.08 -25.36
N ASP A 29 62.68 9.13 -25.84
CA ASP A 29 62.43 7.71 -25.76
C ASP A 29 62.38 7.27 -24.25
N ALA A 30 63.27 7.77 -23.40
CA ALA A 30 63.27 7.55 -21.98
C ALA A 30 62.02 8.14 -21.32
N SER A 31 61.63 9.36 -21.67
CA SER A 31 60.38 9.98 -21.15
C SER A 31 59.12 9.24 -21.55
N VAL A 32 59.09 8.63 -22.75
CA VAL A 32 57.98 7.79 -23.19
C VAL A 32 57.88 6.51 -22.37
N VAL A 33 59.02 5.86 -22.08
CA VAL A 33 59.07 4.67 -21.22
C VAL A 33 58.64 5.00 -19.81
N ASP A 34 59.06 6.13 -19.25
CA ASP A 34 58.62 6.59 -17.92
C ASP A 34 57.09 6.90 -17.89
N ALA A 35 56.58 7.54 -18.93
CA ALA A 35 55.15 7.81 -19.05
C ALA A 35 54.32 6.51 -19.18
N GLN A 36 54.82 5.51 -19.94
CA GLN A 36 54.18 4.19 -20.03
C GLN A 36 54.23 3.45 -18.71
N SER A 37 55.31 3.50 -17.98
CA SER A 37 55.43 2.91 -16.64
C SER A 37 54.47 3.57 -15.66
N ALA A 38 54.38 4.91 -15.64
CA ALA A 38 53.44 5.66 -14.81
C ALA A 38 51.96 5.30 -15.13
N THR A 39 51.65 5.15 -16.42
CA THR A 39 50.30 4.74 -16.86
C THR A 39 49.95 3.34 -16.37
N THR A 40 50.88 2.39 -16.49
CA THR A 40 50.70 1.01 -15.99
C THR A 40 50.53 0.98 -14.48
N GLN A 41 51.34 1.75 -13.74
CA GLN A 41 51.17 1.86 -12.27
C GLN A 41 49.85 2.49 -11.89
N ALA A 42 49.38 3.50 -12.60
CA ALA A 42 48.08 4.14 -12.36
C ALA A 42 46.92 3.18 -12.64
N GLN A 43 47.00 2.35 -13.70
CA GLN A 43 46.03 1.31 -13.99
C GLN A 43 45.99 0.21 -12.90
N ALA A 44 47.17 -0.22 -12.43
CA ALA A 44 47.27 -1.19 -11.34
C ALA A 44 46.71 -0.64 -10.01
N ALA A 45 47.01 0.62 -9.70
CA ALA A 45 46.45 1.30 -8.51
C ALA A 45 44.90 1.43 -8.60
N LYS A 46 44.38 1.75 -9.80
CA LYS A 46 42.95 1.79 -10.03
C LYS A 46 42.29 0.41 -9.87
N ALA A 47 42.89 -0.64 -10.39
CA ALA A 47 42.41 -2.02 -10.23
C ALA A 47 42.41 -2.46 -8.76
N ASN A 48 43.47 -2.13 -8.01
CA ASN A 48 43.57 -2.44 -6.58
C ASN A 48 42.50 -1.65 -5.77
N THR A 49 42.26 -0.40 -6.14
CA THR A 49 41.21 0.43 -5.48
C THR A 49 39.81 -0.14 -5.75
N LEU A 50 39.53 -0.60 -6.98
CA LEU A 50 38.26 -1.25 -7.32
C LEU A 50 38.07 -2.58 -6.54
N SER A 51 39.12 -3.41 -6.51
CA SER A 51 39.11 -4.65 -5.72
C SER A 51 38.90 -4.42 -4.22
N ALA A 52 39.57 -3.42 -3.64
CA ALA A 52 39.38 -3.05 -2.24
C ALA A 52 37.95 -2.52 -1.96
N ARG A 53 37.39 -1.77 -2.90
CA ARG A 53 36.01 -1.29 -2.84
C ARG A 53 35.01 -2.46 -2.89
N ASP A 54 35.21 -3.43 -3.78
CA ASP A 54 34.35 -4.59 -3.94
C ASP A 54 34.42 -5.49 -2.70
N GLN A 55 35.63 -5.68 -2.12
CA GLN A 55 35.80 -6.38 -0.86
C GLN A 55 35.12 -5.65 0.32
N ALA A 56 35.23 -4.32 0.39
CA ALA A 56 34.55 -3.51 1.40
C ALA A 56 33.02 -3.61 1.24
N GLY A 57 32.53 -3.66 0.00
CA GLY A 57 31.12 -3.94 -0.31
C GLY A 57 30.68 -5.29 0.24
N ALA A 58 31.41 -6.35 -0.08
CA ALA A 58 31.10 -7.70 0.39
C ALA A 58 31.15 -7.83 1.94
N PHE A 59 32.12 -7.17 2.59
CA PHE A 59 32.17 -7.12 4.05
C PHE A 59 30.98 -6.35 4.67
N LYS A 60 30.57 -5.24 4.03
CA LYS A 60 29.38 -4.48 4.47
C LYS A 60 28.13 -5.32 4.34
N ASP A 61 27.96 -6.04 3.23
CA ASP A 61 26.79 -6.89 2.98
C ASP A 61 26.77 -8.09 3.95
N ALA A 62 27.93 -8.72 4.21
CA ALA A 62 28.04 -9.77 5.20
C ALA A 62 27.75 -9.27 6.64
N ALA A 63 28.24 -8.09 7.01
CA ALA A 63 27.98 -7.47 8.30
C ALA A 63 26.50 -7.06 8.43
N TYR A 64 25.88 -6.57 7.37
CA TYR A 64 24.45 -6.23 7.32
C TYR A 64 23.59 -7.48 7.47
N THR A 65 23.93 -8.57 6.74
CA THR A 65 23.25 -9.86 6.85
C THR A 65 23.41 -10.47 8.25
N ALA A 66 24.61 -10.38 8.82
CA ALA A 66 24.88 -10.85 10.19
C ALA A 66 24.13 -10.02 11.23
N ALA A 67 24.04 -8.70 11.06
CA ALA A 67 23.27 -7.80 11.93
C ALA A 67 21.76 -8.07 11.82
N GLN A 68 21.24 -8.32 10.62
CA GLN A 68 19.85 -8.76 10.43
C GLN A 68 19.57 -10.10 11.09
N SER A 69 20.46 -11.07 10.92
CA SER A 69 20.33 -12.40 11.55
C SER A 69 20.41 -12.31 13.07
N ALA A 70 21.28 -11.45 13.62
CA ALA A 70 21.39 -11.23 15.05
C ALA A 70 20.16 -10.48 15.61
N ALA A 71 19.67 -9.46 14.93
CA ALA A 71 18.45 -8.74 15.32
C ALA A 71 17.22 -9.66 15.27
N SER A 72 17.14 -10.54 14.26
CA SER A 72 16.07 -11.54 14.15
C SER A 72 16.18 -12.61 15.25
N ALA A 73 17.38 -13.01 15.64
CA ALA A 73 17.59 -14.05 16.67
C ALA A 73 17.27 -13.58 18.10
N VAL A 74 17.35 -12.30 18.38
CA VAL A 74 17.15 -11.76 19.74
C VAL A 74 15.69 -11.39 20.02
N ALA A 75 14.86 -11.13 18.99
CA ALA A 75 13.51 -10.58 19.16
C ALA A 75 12.39 -11.47 18.58
N TYR A 76 12.71 -12.66 18.07
CA TYR A 76 11.73 -13.49 17.35
C TYR A 76 11.34 -14.73 18.13
N GLN A 77 10.07 -14.83 18.49
CA GLN A 77 9.45 -16.06 18.98
C GLN A 77 8.49 -16.56 17.88
N ASP A 78 8.87 -17.63 17.20
CA ASP A 78 8.09 -18.21 16.11
C ASP A 78 7.07 -19.21 16.66
N LEU A 79 5.80 -18.87 16.62
CA LEU A 79 4.72 -19.80 16.97
C LEU A 79 4.62 -20.98 16.03
N THR A 80 5.14 -20.91 14.81
CA THR A 80 5.19 -22.08 13.90
C THR A 80 5.99 -23.20 14.55
N ALA A 81 7.13 -22.89 15.18
CA ALA A 81 7.89 -23.88 15.93
C ALA A 81 7.11 -24.42 17.14
N LEU A 82 6.36 -23.56 17.84
CA LEU A 82 5.46 -23.96 18.91
C LEU A 82 4.29 -24.80 18.38
N ALA A 83 3.69 -24.42 17.25
CA ALA A 83 2.61 -25.15 16.61
C ALA A 83 3.04 -26.56 16.19
N VAL A 84 4.21 -26.72 15.56
CA VAL A 84 4.77 -28.04 15.20
C VAL A 84 5.00 -28.90 16.43
N SER A 85 5.49 -28.34 17.52
CA SER A 85 5.79 -29.10 18.76
C SER A 85 4.54 -29.35 19.61
N LYS A 86 3.52 -28.48 19.54
CA LYS A 86 2.33 -28.49 20.42
C LYS A 86 1.01 -28.67 19.67
N ALA A 87 1.01 -28.77 18.35
CA ALA A 87 -0.20 -28.80 17.50
C ALA A 87 -1.14 -27.60 17.77
N VAL A 88 -0.57 -26.42 17.90
CA VAL A 88 -1.31 -25.15 18.12
C VAL A 88 -1.73 -24.59 16.76
N THR A 89 -3.00 -24.17 16.66
CA THR A 89 -3.52 -23.39 15.52
C THR A 89 -4.14 -22.09 16.08
N ALA A 90 -3.41 -20.99 16.00
CA ALA A 90 -3.87 -19.72 16.55
C ALA A 90 -4.87 -19.04 15.60
N VAL A 91 -5.91 -18.45 16.18
CA VAL A 91 -6.83 -17.52 15.50
C VAL A 91 -6.50 -16.07 15.83
N ASP A 92 -5.92 -15.84 17.02
CA ASP A 92 -5.38 -14.55 17.45
C ASP A 92 -4.27 -14.76 18.50
N VAL A 93 -3.32 -13.84 18.53
CA VAL A 93 -2.20 -13.83 19.48
C VAL A 93 -2.05 -12.42 20.04
N PHE A 94 -1.77 -12.32 21.34
CA PHE A 94 -1.51 -11.06 22.01
C PHE A 94 -0.31 -11.19 22.96
N ILE A 95 0.64 -10.27 22.85
CA ILE A 95 1.76 -10.13 23.80
C ILE A 95 1.33 -9.10 24.83
N TYR A 96 1.12 -9.55 26.05
CA TYR A 96 0.75 -8.70 27.17
C TYR A 96 1.97 -8.37 28.04
N ASP A 97 2.49 -7.17 27.83
CA ASP A 97 3.54 -6.60 28.66
C ASP A 97 2.87 -5.83 29.81
N THR A 98 2.89 -6.40 31.00
CA THR A 98 2.27 -5.80 32.19
C THR A 98 2.94 -4.49 32.65
N SER A 99 4.15 -4.19 32.18
CA SER A 99 4.80 -2.89 32.45
C SER A 99 4.05 -1.70 31.84
N LYS A 100 3.20 -1.96 30.82
CA LYS A 100 2.33 -0.98 30.16
C LYS A 100 1.01 -0.74 30.91
N ASP A 101 0.73 -1.52 31.94
CA ASP A 101 -0.45 -1.30 32.79
C ASP A 101 -0.32 -0.01 33.59
N SER A 102 -1.46 0.50 34.05
CA SER A 102 -1.55 1.78 34.76
C SER A 102 -0.72 1.87 36.04
N ASP A 103 -0.36 0.72 36.64
CA ASP A 103 0.52 0.65 37.82
C ASP A 103 1.89 0.02 37.52
N GLY A 104 2.24 -0.10 36.21
CA GLY A 104 3.50 -0.73 35.78
C GLY A 104 3.57 -2.23 36.09
N GLY A 105 2.44 -2.92 36.18
CA GLY A 105 2.34 -4.35 36.46
C GLY A 105 2.48 -4.70 37.97
N ALA A 106 2.46 -3.72 38.85
CA ALA A 106 2.56 -3.97 40.29
C ALA A 106 1.37 -4.77 40.85
N TRP A 107 0.26 -4.80 40.17
CA TRP A 107 -0.93 -5.59 40.53
C TRP A 107 -0.61 -7.08 40.66
N ARG A 108 0.35 -7.62 39.90
CA ARG A 108 0.74 -9.04 39.92
C ARG A 108 1.13 -9.52 41.33
N HIS A 109 1.78 -8.66 42.10
CA HIS A 109 2.22 -8.95 43.45
C HIS A 109 1.07 -8.90 44.50
N ARG A 110 -0.12 -8.44 44.12
CA ARG A 110 -1.29 -8.35 44.98
C ARG A 110 -2.22 -9.57 44.89
N CYS A 111 -1.93 -10.52 43.97
CA CYS A 111 -2.76 -11.68 43.66
C CYS A 111 -2.65 -12.86 44.63
N ALA A 112 -1.80 -12.82 45.67
CA ALA A 112 -1.57 -13.96 46.57
C ALA A 112 -2.83 -14.50 47.28
N GLY A 113 -3.89 -13.67 47.40
CA GLY A 113 -5.18 -14.02 47.98
C GLY A 113 -6.17 -14.70 47.05
N THR A 114 -5.95 -14.65 45.73
CA THR A 114 -6.89 -15.14 44.73
C THR A 114 -6.97 -16.65 44.65
N SER A 115 -8.05 -17.18 44.11
CA SER A 115 -8.28 -18.61 43.98
C SER A 115 -7.28 -19.28 43.02
N TRP A 116 -7.01 -18.66 41.89
CA TRP A 116 -6.08 -19.16 40.87
C TRP A 116 -4.62 -19.14 41.34
N TYR A 117 -4.24 -18.21 42.22
CA TYR A 117 -2.90 -18.16 42.79
C TYR A 117 -2.60 -19.37 43.68
N ARG A 118 -3.64 -19.90 44.34
CA ARG A 118 -3.56 -21.01 45.26
C ARG A 118 -3.79 -22.39 44.63
N GLU A 119 -4.13 -22.44 43.35
CA GLU A 119 -4.37 -23.71 42.67
C GLU A 119 -3.09 -24.57 42.56
N PRO A 120 -3.24 -25.93 42.41
CA PRO A 120 -2.11 -26.83 42.18
C PRO A 120 -1.40 -26.47 40.89
N LEU A 121 -0.06 -26.41 40.95
CA LEU A 121 0.83 -26.18 39.83
C LEU A 121 1.15 -27.48 39.07
N ASN A 122 1.72 -27.40 37.89
CA ASN A 122 2.12 -28.51 37.03
C ASN A 122 0.97 -29.47 36.69
N THR A 123 -0.20 -28.88 36.39
CA THR A 123 -1.39 -29.60 35.91
C THR A 123 -1.57 -29.35 34.38
N ALA A 124 -2.47 -30.05 33.75
CA ALA A 124 -2.80 -29.82 32.35
C ALA A 124 -3.33 -28.38 32.06
N ALA A 125 -3.87 -27.69 33.10
CA ALA A 125 -4.44 -26.33 32.98
C ALA A 125 -3.59 -25.26 33.69
N ARG A 126 -2.48 -25.61 34.32
CA ARG A 126 -1.65 -24.70 35.10
C ARG A 126 -0.17 -25.13 35.08
N GLY A 127 0.68 -24.18 34.65
CA GLY A 127 2.12 -24.38 34.61
C GLY A 127 2.82 -24.38 35.98
N ALA A 128 4.14 -24.28 35.98
CA ALA A 128 4.99 -24.34 37.17
C ALA A 128 5.01 -23.01 37.96
N ARG A 129 4.77 -21.86 37.29
CA ARG A 129 4.89 -20.54 37.89
C ARG A 129 3.56 -20.11 38.51
N ARG A 130 3.66 -19.62 39.76
CA ARG A 130 2.50 -19.18 40.51
C ARG A 130 2.06 -17.74 40.16
N GLU A 131 3.02 -16.83 40.11
CA GLU A 131 2.75 -15.42 39.77
C GLU A 131 2.41 -15.25 38.31
N PHE A 132 1.65 -14.18 37.97
CA PHE A 132 1.41 -13.80 36.60
C PHE A 132 2.74 -13.36 35.95
N PRO A 133 3.07 -13.76 34.71
CA PRO A 133 4.29 -13.32 34.01
C PRO A 133 4.37 -11.79 33.84
N ALA A 134 5.57 -11.23 33.81
CA ALA A 134 5.74 -9.82 33.47
C ALA A 134 5.36 -9.58 32.00
N VAL A 135 5.78 -10.49 31.14
CA VAL A 135 5.34 -10.58 29.76
C VAL A 135 4.61 -11.91 29.57
N ALA A 136 3.38 -11.86 29.10
CA ALA A 136 2.59 -13.06 28.80
C ALA A 136 2.30 -13.15 27.31
N VAL A 137 2.52 -14.31 26.70
CA VAL A 137 2.07 -14.58 25.33
C VAL A 137 0.74 -15.31 25.40
N ILE A 138 -0.32 -14.67 24.92
CA ILE A 138 -1.69 -15.17 24.99
C ILE A 138 -2.09 -15.65 23.60
N VAL A 139 -2.36 -16.95 23.47
CA VAL A 139 -2.72 -17.59 22.20
C VAL A 139 -4.17 -18.05 22.27
N ALA A 140 -5.01 -17.50 21.39
CA ALA A 140 -6.36 -17.98 21.17
C ALA A 140 -6.38 -19.02 20.05
N GLU A 141 -6.76 -20.22 20.38
CA GLU A 141 -7.14 -21.29 19.46
C GLU A 141 -8.68 -21.39 19.46
N GLY A 142 -9.29 -21.89 18.42
CA GLY A 142 -10.76 -21.88 18.35
C GLY A 142 -11.49 -22.26 19.65
N GLN A 143 -11.08 -23.35 20.34
CA GLN A 143 -11.71 -23.80 21.60
C GLN A 143 -10.74 -23.87 22.78
N LYS A 144 -9.71 -23.04 22.76
CA LYS A 144 -8.73 -22.99 23.83
C LYS A 144 -8.04 -21.62 23.83
N VAL A 145 -7.78 -21.08 25.00
CA VAL A 145 -6.87 -19.95 25.17
C VAL A 145 -5.76 -20.39 26.10
N THR A 146 -4.52 -20.23 25.65
CA THR A 146 -3.34 -20.57 26.46
C THR A 146 -2.53 -19.30 26.72
N ILE A 147 -2.21 -19.08 27.98
CA ILE A 147 -1.25 -18.07 28.41
C ILE A 147 0.08 -18.76 28.62
N TYR A 148 1.10 -18.33 27.91
CA TYR A 148 2.47 -18.78 28.08
C TYR A 148 3.27 -17.75 28.87
N ASP A 149 4.26 -18.22 29.63
CA ASP A 149 5.21 -17.39 30.36
C ASP A 149 6.25 -16.81 29.39
N GLY A 150 6.06 -15.55 28.99
CA GLY A 150 6.96 -14.83 28.09
C GLY A 150 8.25 -14.33 28.77
N ASP A 151 8.36 -14.42 30.09
CA ASP A 151 9.61 -14.16 30.80
C ASP A 151 10.63 -15.29 30.60
N ASP A 152 10.16 -16.48 30.17
CA ASP A 152 10.99 -17.63 29.87
C ASP A 152 11.03 -17.86 28.33
N PRO A 153 12.22 -17.84 27.70
CA PRO A 153 12.36 -18.02 26.26
C PRO A 153 11.80 -19.36 25.73
N THR A 154 11.60 -20.37 26.60
CA THR A 154 11.00 -21.64 26.21
C THR A 154 9.48 -21.62 26.15
N LEU A 155 8.86 -20.47 26.49
CA LEU A 155 7.42 -20.27 26.52
C LEU A 155 6.65 -21.40 27.20
N PRO A 156 6.93 -21.73 28.47
CA PRO A 156 6.16 -22.75 29.17
C PRO A 156 4.72 -22.28 29.41
N ILE A 157 3.79 -23.23 29.42
CA ILE A 157 2.39 -22.93 29.76
C ILE A 157 2.33 -22.31 31.15
N TRP A 158 1.66 -21.16 31.26
CA TRP A 158 1.31 -20.55 32.51
C TRP A 158 -0.13 -20.93 32.94
N MET A 159 -1.14 -20.75 32.04
CA MET A 159 -2.53 -21.07 32.32
C MET A 159 -3.31 -21.42 31.06
N VAL A 160 -4.27 -22.34 31.15
CA VAL A 160 -5.13 -22.75 30.04
C VAL A 160 -6.60 -22.53 30.39
N PHE A 161 -7.33 -21.97 29.43
CA PHE A 161 -8.79 -21.81 29.44
C PHE A 161 -9.38 -22.68 28.35
N THR A 162 -10.41 -23.47 28.69
CA THR A 162 -11.15 -24.30 27.74
C THR A 162 -12.65 -24.12 27.95
N PRO A 163 -13.46 -24.16 26.88
CA PRO A 163 -14.91 -24.15 27.04
C PRO A 163 -15.40 -25.41 27.77
N SER A 164 -16.40 -25.24 28.61
CA SER A 164 -17.01 -26.38 29.30
C SER A 164 -17.92 -27.19 28.35
N ALA A 165 -17.78 -28.51 28.36
CA ALA A 165 -18.58 -29.43 27.56
C ALA A 165 -20.03 -29.65 28.06
N ALA A 166 -20.39 -29.18 29.26
CA ALA A 166 -21.71 -29.43 29.85
C ALA A 166 -22.83 -28.61 29.19
N ALA A 167 -24.01 -29.22 29.06
CA ALA A 167 -25.15 -28.61 28.39
C ALA A 167 -25.93 -27.58 29.24
N ALA A 168 -25.59 -27.43 30.52
CA ALA A 168 -26.27 -26.53 31.43
C ALA A 168 -25.98 -25.06 31.17
N THR A 169 -26.96 -24.20 31.12
CA THR A 169 -26.82 -22.75 30.95
C THR A 169 -27.07 -22.03 32.27
N PRO A 170 -26.55 -20.82 32.45
CA PRO A 170 -25.56 -20.10 31.64
C PRO A 170 -24.12 -20.42 32.05
N GLN A 171 -23.19 -20.44 31.12
CA GLN A 171 -21.77 -20.67 31.34
C GLN A 171 -20.95 -19.48 30.84
N ILE A 172 -19.76 -19.26 31.35
CA ILE A 172 -18.84 -18.18 30.93
C ILE A 172 -18.37 -18.42 29.50
N TRP A 173 -17.86 -19.64 29.21
CA TRP A 173 -17.50 -20.08 27.86
C TRP A 173 -17.97 -21.52 27.66
N ARG A 174 -18.88 -21.71 26.70
CA ARG A 174 -19.52 -23.01 26.45
C ARG A 174 -18.90 -23.75 25.28
N GLY A 175 -18.84 -25.08 25.33
CA GLY A 175 -18.37 -25.93 24.23
C GLY A 175 -19.08 -25.67 22.90
N GLY A 176 -18.34 -25.82 21.81
CA GLY A 176 -18.81 -25.54 20.46
C GLY A 176 -18.71 -24.06 20.05
N ARG A 177 -18.06 -23.19 20.83
CA ARG A 177 -17.89 -21.76 20.58
C ARG A 177 -16.43 -21.40 20.45
N SER A 178 -16.11 -20.67 19.39
CA SER A 178 -14.73 -20.33 19.04
C SER A 178 -14.35 -18.97 19.59
N ALA A 179 -13.15 -18.91 20.22
CA ALA A 179 -12.46 -17.66 20.46
C ALA A 179 -12.14 -16.99 19.10
N THR A 180 -12.23 -15.68 19.04
CA THR A 180 -11.97 -14.89 17.81
C THR A 180 -10.88 -13.87 18.03
N SER A 181 -10.77 -13.29 19.23
CA SER A 181 -9.83 -12.24 19.54
C SER A 181 -9.49 -12.22 21.03
N VAL A 182 -8.28 -11.81 21.36
CA VAL A 182 -7.80 -11.65 22.75
C VAL A 182 -7.06 -10.33 22.92
N ARG A 183 -7.36 -9.63 24.03
CA ARG A 183 -6.62 -8.43 24.48
C ARG A 183 -6.51 -8.47 26.00
N ALA A 184 -5.48 -7.83 26.55
CA ALA A 184 -5.32 -7.72 28.00
C ALA A 184 -4.81 -6.34 28.40
N LEU A 185 -5.31 -5.83 29.53
CA LEU A 185 -4.93 -4.53 30.09
C LEU A 185 -5.31 -4.48 31.57
N ASN A 186 -4.47 -3.93 32.43
CA ASN A 186 -4.70 -3.74 33.86
C ASN A 186 -5.11 -5.04 34.60
N GLY A 187 -4.52 -6.18 34.23
CA GLY A 187 -4.86 -7.48 34.81
C GLY A 187 -6.17 -8.08 34.39
N ILE A 188 -6.82 -7.52 33.37
CA ILE A 188 -8.05 -8.02 32.76
C ILE A 188 -7.74 -8.61 31.38
N LEU A 189 -8.05 -9.88 31.17
CA LEU A 189 -8.07 -10.53 29.86
C LEU A 189 -9.47 -10.43 29.28
N CYS A 190 -9.57 -9.86 28.08
CA CYS A 190 -10.78 -9.76 27.27
C CYS A 190 -10.73 -10.78 26.14
N LEU A 191 -11.74 -11.65 26.06
CA LEU A 191 -11.85 -12.70 25.05
C LEU A 191 -13.11 -12.49 24.23
N GLY A 192 -12.97 -12.29 22.92
CA GLY A 192 -14.06 -12.34 21.95
C GLY A 192 -14.42 -13.79 21.62
N VAL A 193 -15.73 -14.11 21.60
CA VAL A 193 -16.24 -15.44 21.29
C VAL A 193 -17.39 -15.33 20.28
N ALA A 194 -17.26 -16.03 19.16
CA ALA A 194 -18.29 -16.06 18.11
C ALA A 194 -19.07 -17.37 18.14
N THR A 195 -20.41 -17.25 18.13
CA THR A 195 -21.37 -18.25 17.61
C THR A 195 -22.75 -17.65 17.52
N ASP A 196 -23.65 -18.26 16.78
CA ASP A 196 -25.08 -17.90 16.76
C ASP A 196 -25.70 -18.03 18.15
N GLY A 197 -26.19 -16.92 18.68
CA GLY A 197 -27.09 -16.83 19.84
C GLY A 197 -26.48 -16.87 21.23
N GLN A 198 -25.22 -17.30 21.43
CA GLN A 198 -24.66 -17.44 22.80
C GLN A 198 -23.13 -17.16 22.90
N GLY A 199 -22.50 -16.56 21.89
CA GLY A 199 -21.15 -15.99 21.99
C GLY A 199 -21.12 -14.76 22.89
N GLY A 200 -20.20 -13.86 22.66
CA GLY A 200 -20.08 -12.61 23.40
C GLY A 200 -18.67 -12.28 23.81
N VAL A 201 -18.51 -11.39 24.78
CA VAL A 201 -17.25 -11.00 25.36
C VAL A 201 -17.10 -11.61 26.75
N VAL A 202 -15.97 -12.29 26.98
CA VAL A 202 -15.61 -12.82 28.30
C VAL A 202 -14.49 -11.97 28.88
N LEU A 203 -14.73 -11.41 30.06
CA LEU A 203 -13.72 -10.67 30.83
C LEU A 203 -13.25 -11.54 31.99
N ILE A 204 -11.94 -11.66 32.13
CA ILE A 204 -11.25 -12.44 33.16
C ILE A 204 -10.36 -11.47 33.91
N ASP A 205 -10.79 -11.08 35.12
CA ASP A 205 -10.04 -10.20 36.02
C ASP A 205 -9.22 -11.04 36.99
N PHE A 206 -7.93 -11.05 36.82
CA PHE A 206 -6.98 -11.82 37.65
C PHE A 206 -6.84 -11.25 39.06
N LEU A 207 -6.98 -9.93 39.24
CA LEU A 207 -6.81 -9.27 40.53
C LEU A 207 -8.11 -9.35 41.35
N ALA A 208 -9.25 -9.12 40.74
CA ALA A 208 -10.56 -9.28 41.39
C ALA A 208 -10.98 -10.76 41.50
N ASP A 209 -10.23 -11.71 40.91
CA ASP A 209 -10.52 -13.14 40.86
C ASP A 209 -11.95 -13.43 40.37
N SER A 210 -12.34 -12.82 39.26
CA SER A 210 -13.70 -12.83 38.74
C SER A 210 -13.73 -13.02 37.23
N MET A 211 -14.72 -13.78 36.77
CA MET A 211 -15.03 -13.89 35.35
C MET A 211 -16.46 -13.48 35.07
N VAL A 212 -16.68 -12.68 34.03
CA VAL A 212 -17.99 -12.22 33.59
C VAL A 212 -18.11 -12.35 32.05
N ARG A 213 -19.35 -12.49 31.56
CA ARG A 213 -19.64 -12.55 30.12
C ARG A 213 -20.78 -11.58 29.77
N TYR A 214 -20.57 -10.79 28.75
CA TYR A 214 -21.60 -10.00 28.07
C TYR A 214 -21.98 -10.69 26.76
N SER A 215 -23.28 -10.87 26.52
CA SER A 215 -23.80 -11.40 25.26
C SER A 215 -24.98 -10.55 24.78
N ALA A 216 -25.54 -10.86 23.61
CA ALA A 216 -26.74 -10.18 23.12
C ALA A 216 -27.99 -10.50 23.96
N GLU A 217 -27.96 -11.51 24.83
CA GLU A 217 -29.07 -11.93 25.66
C GLU A 217 -28.90 -11.50 27.11
N THR A 218 -27.69 -11.69 27.68
CA THR A 218 -27.49 -11.55 29.12
C THR A 218 -26.07 -11.11 29.49
N HIS A 219 -25.94 -10.47 30.66
CA HIS A 219 -24.72 -10.33 31.42
C HIS A 219 -24.68 -11.36 32.54
N THR A 220 -23.71 -12.27 32.46
CA THR A 220 -23.59 -13.38 33.44
C THR A 220 -22.18 -13.44 33.99
N GLY A 221 -22.00 -13.93 35.22
CA GLY A 221 -20.65 -13.99 35.77
C GLY A 221 -20.62 -14.29 37.29
N GLY A 222 -19.58 -13.77 37.95
CA GLY A 222 -19.38 -13.90 39.38
C GLY A 222 -18.77 -15.24 39.80
N ILE A 223 -18.07 -15.94 38.88
CA ILE A 223 -17.27 -17.13 39.24
C ILE A 223 -15.80 -16.78 39.33
N SER A 224 -15.10 -17.50 40.22
CA SER A 224 -13.63 -17.30 40.36
C SER A 224 -12.85 -17.86 39.17
N VAL A 225 -11.66 -17.31 38.91
CA VAL A 225 -10.78 -17.74 37.82
C VAL A 225 -10.32 -19.19 37.96
N TYR A 226 -10.23 -19.72 39.20
CA TYR A 226 -9.95 -21.15 39.45
C TYR A 226 -10.96 -22.09 38.78
N ARG A 227 -12.23 -21.67 38.71
CA ARG A 227 -13.33 -22.46 38.12
C ARG A 227 -13.47 -22.29 36.61
N ARG A 228 -12.52 -21.66 35.92
CA ARG A 228 -12.54 -21.28 34.49
C ARG A 228 -12.93 -22.43 33.52
N ASN A 229 -12.54 -23.66 33.84
CA ASN A 229 -12.73 -24.83 32.97
C ASN A 229 -13.88 -25.74 33.48
N GLU A 230 -14.58 -25.34 34.55
CA GLU A 230 -15.67 -26.14 35.14
C GLU A 230 -17.01 -25.86 34.49
N ALA A 231 -17.90 -26.86 34.53
CA ALA A 231 -19.30 -26.75 34.17
C ALA A 231 -20.13 -26.04 35.25
N ALA A 232 -19.79 -24.80 35.59
CA ALA A 232 -20.49 -24.04 36.59
C ALA A 232 -21.65 -23.25 36.00
N THR A 233 -22.83 -23.31 36.61
CA THR A 233 -23.90 -22.35 36.30
C THR A 233 -23.54 -20.98 36.81
N THR A 234 -23.62 -19.97 35.94
CA THR A 234 -23.31 -18.57 36.29
C THR A 234 -24.60 -17.80 36.52
N PRO A 235 -24.68 -16.99 37.59
CA PRO A 235 -25.85 -16.13 37.81
C PRO A 235 -25.95 -15.07 36.70
N VAL A 236 -27.18 -14.64 36.42
CA VAL A 236 -27.45 -13.44 35.62
C VAL A 236 -27.21 -12.23 36.52
N LEU A 237 -26.26 -11.37 36.16
CA LEU A 237 -25.86 -10.20 36.93
C LEU A 237 -26.73 -8.98 36.61
N SER A 238 -27.07 -8.80 35.32
CA SER A 238 -27.88 -7.68 34.89
C SER A 238 -28.50 -7.94 33.50
N SER A 239 -29.41 -7.05 33.07
CA SER A 239 -29.96 -7.03 31.72
C SER A 239 -29.08 -6.31 30.71
N GLN A 240 -27.91 -5.80 31.13
CA GLN A 240 -26.98 -5.18 30.23
C GLN A 240 -26.42 -6.20 29.23
N ARG A 241 -26.37 -5.82 27.98
CA ARG A 241 -26.01 -6.71 26.88
C ARG A 241 -25.24 -5.93 25.79
N ILE A 242 -24.43 -6.63 25.02
CA ILE A 242 -23.85 -6.12 23.79
C ILE A 242 -24.80 -6.36 22.62
N LEU A 243 -24.56 -5.65 21.52
CA LEU A 243 -25.43 -5.65 20.34
C LEU A 243 -25.65 -7.04 19.72
N ASN A 244 -24.56 -7.83 19.60
CA ASN A 244 -24.59 -9.13 18.94
C ASN A 244 -23.66 -10.13 19.63
N SER A 245 -24.04 -11.41 19.65
CA SER A 245 -23.24 -12.49 20.23
C SER A 245 -22.12 -13.02 19.30
N ILE A 246 -22.12 -12.63 18.04
CA ILE A 246 -21.00 -12.91 17.12
C ILE A 246 -19.99 -11.78 17.29
N VAL A 247 -18.97 -12.03 18.09
CA VAL A 247 -17.87 -11.08 18.30
C VAL A 247 -16.75 -11.41 17.32
N ASN A 248 -16.34 -10.44 16.55
CA ASN A 248 -15.26 -10.58 15.57
C ASN A 248 -13.92 -10.15 16.15
N ASP A 249 -13.91 -9.01 16.88
CA ASP A 249 -12.68 -8.47 17.47
C ASP A 249 -13.01 -7.64 18.73
N VAL A 250 -12.00 -7.45 19.58
CA VAL A 250 -12.06 -6.64 20.81
C VAL A 250 -10.85 -5.76 20.95
N ALA A 251 -11.03 -4.54 21.46
CA ALA A 251 -9.93 -3.64 21.81
C ALA A 251 -10.15 -3.04 23.20
N MET A 252 -9.08 -2.69 23.89
CA MET A 252 -9.10 -2.13 25.24
C MET A 252 -8.22 -0.90 25.33
N THR A 253 -8.68 0.10 26.10
CA THR A 253 -7.88 1.29 26.45
C THR A 253 -8.27 1.81 27.82
N VAL A 254 -7.37 2.58 28.44
CA VAL A 254 -7.67 3.37 29.64
C VAL A 254 -7.79 4.84 29.22
N LEU A 255 -9.00 5.37 29.30
CA LEU A 255 -9.23 6.79 29.02
C LEU A 255 -8.72 7.67 30.16
N PRO A 256 -8.36 8.94 29.90
CA PRO A 256 -7.80 9.84 30.93
C PRO A 256 -8.70 10.07 32.15
N ASP A 257 -10.03 9.91 31.96
CA ASP A 257 -11.06 10.10 33.00
C ASP A 257 -11.53 8.79 33.63
N ALA A 258 -10.83 7.67 33.40
CA ALA A 258 -11.23 6.36 33.87
C ALA A 258 -11.31 6.30 35.41
N PRO A 259 -12.45 5.85 35.98
CA PRO A 259 -12.58 5.70 37.44
C PRO A 259 -11.67 4.59 37.95
N ILE A 260 -11.19 4.75 39.17
CA ILE A 260 -10.39 3.72 39.84
C ILE A 260 -11.34 2.67 40.45
N SER A 261 -11.14 1.42 40.09
CA SER A 261 -11.88 0.29 40.65
C SER A 261 -11.58 0.14 42.14
N THR A 262 -12.59 0.10 42.97
CA THR A 262 -12.45 -0.14 44.42
C THR A 262 -11.95 -1.55 44.73
N MET A 263 -12.10 -2.50 43.83
CA MET A 263 -11.65 -3.88 43.99
C MET A 263 -10.17 -4.06 43.62
N THR A 264 -9.73 -3.44 42.53
CA THR A 264 -8.40 -3.64 42.00
C THR A 264 -7.45 -2.49 42.31
N GLY A 265 -7.95 -1.28 42.57
CA GLY A 265 -7.18 -0.07 42.69
C GLY A 265 -6.57 0.43 41.39
N LEU A 266 -7.03 -0.09 40.27
CA LEU A 266 -6.60 0.28 38.93
C LEU A 266 -7.69 1.03 38.16
N PRO A 267 -7.34 1.89 37.20
CA PRO A 267 -8.33 2.48 36.30
C PRO A 267 -9.08 1.40 35.52
N VAL A 268 -10.40 1.56 35.43
CA VAL A 268 -11.27 0.62 34.69
C VAL A 268 -11.10 0.85 33.20
N PRO A 269 -10.73 -0.17 32.40
CA PRO A 269 -10.62 -0.03 30.95
C PRO A 269 -11.99 0.20 30.27
N THR A 270 -11.97 0.93 29.15
CA THR A 270 -13.04 0.97 28.17
C THR A 270 -12.76 -0.10 27.10
N ILE A 271 -13.79 -0.83 26.68
CA ILE A 271 -13.69 -1.97 25.77
C ILE A 271 -14.57 -1.70 24.55
N ALA A 272 -13.99 -1.81 23.36
CA ALA A 272 -14.71 -1.79 22.10
C ALA A 272 -14.88 -3.23 21.58
N VAL A 273 -16.06 -3.54 21.03
CA VAL A 273 -16.45 -4.89 20.61
C VAL A 273 -17.03 -4.83 19.20
N ALA A 274 -16.29 -5.34 18.23
CA ALA A 274 -16.76 -5.47 16.84
C ALA A 274 -17.68 -6.68 16.72
N CYS A 275 -18.90 -6.46 16.24
CA CYS A 275 -19.95 -7.48 16.24
C CYS A 275 -20.60 -7.67 14.87
N GLY A 276 -21.15 -8.89 14.66
CA GLY A 276 -22.05 -9.21 13.58
C GLY A 276 -21.41 -10.02 12.46
N GLN A 277 -22.25 -10.40 11.51
CA GLN A 277 -21.89 -11.17 10.32
C GLN A 277 -22.54 -10.55 9.10
N THR A 278 -21.83 -10.50 7.99
CA THR A 278 -22.37 -10.00 6.72
C THR A 278 -23.62 -10.78 6.31
N GLY A 279 -24.68 -10.09 5.93
CA GLY A 279 -25.94 -10.72 5.54
C GLY A 279 -26.89 -11.05 6.71
N GLN A 280 -26.48 -10.82 7.98
CA GLN A 280 -27.34 -10.99 9.15
C GLN A 280 -27.75 -9.63 9.73
N PRO A 281 -28.95 -9.47 10.26
CA PRO A 281 -29.37 -8.23 10.91
C PRO A 281 -28.61 -8.03 12.22
N ASN A 282 -28.53 -6.76 12.67
CA ASN A 282 -28.02 -6.37 13.99
C ASN A 282 -26.50 -6.57 14.19
N GLY A 283 -25.68 -6.30 13.17
CA GLY A 283 -24.24 -6.11 13.34
C GLY A 283 -23.89 -4.66 13.64
N GLY A 284 -22.73 -4.41 14.21
CA GLY A 284 -22.23 -3.09 14.54
C GLY A 284 -21.12 -3.11 15.59
N LEU A 285 -21.10 -2.07 16.40
CA LEU A 285 -20.11 -1.86 17.44
C LEU A 285 -20.80 -1.73 18.81
N SER A 286 -20.32 -2.45 19.83
CA SER A 286 -20.66 -2.18 21.21
C SER A 286 -19.47 -1.57 21.95
N ILE A 287 -19.70 -0.56 22.77
CA ILE A 287 -18.68 0.06 23.63
C ILE A 287 -19.09 -0.17 25.09
N ILE A 288 -18.27 -0.90 25.83
CA ILE A 288 -18.40 -1.07 27.27
C ILE A 288 -17.54 0.01 27.91
N HIS A 289 -18.17 1.07 28.41
CA HIS A 289 -17.47 2.19 29.01
C HIS A 289 -16.93 1.84 30.42
N ASN A 290 -15.96 2.58 30.85
CA ASN A 290 -15.27 2.47 32.15
C ASN A 290 -16.18 2.67 33.38
N ASP A 291 -17.39 3.20 33.21
CA ASP A 291 -18.42 3.34 34.26
C ASP A 291 -19.50 2.23 34.20
N GLY A 292 -19.30 1.25 33.29
CA GLY A 292 -20.22 0.14 33.12
C GLY A 292 -21.39 0.41 32.16
N LEU A 293 -21.51 1.62 31.61
CA LEU A 293 -22.46 1.92 30.54
C LEU A 293 -22.08 1.13 29.28
N ILE A 294 -23.03 0.45 28.64
CA ILE A 294 -22.88 -0.16 27.34
C ILE A 294 -23.61 0.69 26.32
N VAL A 295 -22.94 1.06 25.26
CA VAL A 295 -23.48 1.84 24.14
C VAL A 295 -23.34 1.03 22.87
N ASP A 296 -24.47 0.89 22.16
CA ASP A 296 -24.55 0.15 20.90
C ASP A 296 -24.69 1.10 19.71
N LEU A 297 -23.79 0.93 18.75
CA LEU A 297 -23.85 1.64 17.47
C LEU A 297 -24.31 0.65 16.40
N LEU A 298 -25.61 0.68 16.15
CA LEU A 298 -26.29 -0.21 15.22
C LEU A 298 -26.45 0.46 13.86
N ALA A 299 -26.07 -0.25 12.82
CA ALA A 299 -26.38 0.12 11.46
C ALA A 299 -27.46 -0.82 10.92
N THR A 300 -28.70 -0.33 10.79
CA THR A 300 -29.81 -1.10 10.23
C THR A 300 -30.08 -0.69 8.79
N SER A 301 -30.13 -1.65 7.87
CA SER A 301 -30.74 -1.48 6.55
C SER A 301 -31.79 -2.56 6.31
N GLY A 302 -32.80 -2.22 5.53
CA GLY A 302 -34.00 -3.05 5.35
C GLY A 302 -33.84 -4.42 4.69
N ALA A 303 -32.68 -4.85 4.23
CA ALA A 303 -32.49 -6.13 3.55
C ALA A 303 -31.07 -6.72 3.61
N GLY A 304 -30.16 -6.14 4.35
CA GLY A 304 -28.80 -6.65 4.41
C GLY A 304 -28.06 -6.23 5.66
N GLY A 305 -27.48 -7.18 6.38
CA GLY A 305 -26.82 -6.97 7.65
C GLY A 305 -25.49 -6.21 7.52
N TYR A 306 -25.15 -5.47 8.55
CA TYR A 306 -23.87 -4.84 8.76
C TYR A 306 -23.00 -5.70 9.67
N ALA A 307 -21.68 -5.63 9.48
CA ALA A 307 -20.72 -6.23 10.39
C ALA A 307 -19.55 -5.27 10.63
N CYS A 308 -19.11 -5.15 11.88
CA CYS A 308 -17.79 -4.65 12.21
C CYS A 308 -16.85 -5.84 12.36
N PHE A 309 -15.65 -5.75 11.75
CA PHE A 309 -14.71 -6.87 11.73
C PHE A 309 -13.53 -6.68 12.67
N GLU A 310 -12.98 -5.47 12.71
CA GLU A 310 -11.80 -5.15 13.49
C GLU A 310 -12.01 -3.83 14.24
N VAL A 311 -11.46 -3.72 15.41
CA VAL A 311 -11.46 -2.51 16.23
C VAL A 311 -10.08 -2.34 16.87
N ASP A 312 -9.62 -1.09 16.97
CA ASP A 312 -8.41 -0.78 17.71
C ASP A 312 -8.44 0.65 18.24
N PHE A 313 -7.77 0.89 19.37
CA PHE A 313 -7.58 2.21 19.93
C PHE A 313 -6.20 2.75 19.58
N SER A 314 -6.13 4.01 19.20
CA SER A 314 -4.86 4.75 19.19
C SER A 314 -4.46 5.20 20.59
N ASP A 315 -3.18 5.54 20.76
CA ASP A 315 -2.62 5.99 22.04
C ASP A 315 -3.30 7.26 22.59
N ASP A 316 -3.91 8.08 21.72
CA ASP A 316 -4.70 9.24 22.09
C ASP A 316 -6.18 8.93 22.39
N GLY A 317 -6.57 7.66 22.42
CA GLY A 317 -7.90 7.19 22.82
C GLY A 317 -8.96 7.25 21.71
N ARG A 318 -8.59 7.54 20.45
CA ARG A 318 -9.51 7.44 19.32
C ARG A 318 -9.76 5.98 18.98
N LEU A 319 -10.98 5.67 18.57
CA LEU A 319 -11.38 4.33 18.17
C LEU A 319 -11.47 4.21 16.66
N PHE A 320 -10.78 3.23 16.12
CA PHE A 320 -10.80 2.84 14.70
C PHE A 320 -11.64 1.57 14.55
N VAL A 321 -12.53 1.57 13.56
CA VAL A 321 -13.49 0.48 13.33
C VAL A 321 -13.53 0.14 11.86
N SER A 322 -13.27 -1.11 11.51
CA SER A 322 -13.52 -1.61 10.17
C SER A 322 -14.95 -2.11 10.04
N HIS A 323 -15.63 -1.71 8.97
CA HIS A 323 -17.06 -1.93 8.81
C HIS A 323 -17.39 -2.34 7.37
N SER A 324 -18.33 -3.27 7.18
CA SER A 324 -18.83 -3.68 5.87
C SER A 324 -20.36 -3.77 5.85
N TRP A 325 -20.95 -3.52 4.69
CA TRP A 325 -22.39 -3.58 4.44
C TRP A 325 -22.74 -4.78 3.55
N SER A 326 -24.00 -5.28 3.66
CA SER A 326 -24.45 -6.43 2.90
C SER A 326 -24.48 -6.20 1.40
N GLY A 327 -24.05 -7.23 0.68
CA GLY A 327 -23.89 -7.18 -0.78
C GLY A 327 -22.47 -6.90 -1.23
N GLY A 328 -21.51 -6.82 -0.32
CA GLY A 328 -20.10 -6.65 -0.67
C GLY A 328 -19.72 -5.29 -1.25
N GLN A 329 -20.57 -4.28 -1.09
CA GLN A 329 -20.43 -3.04 -1.86
C GLN A 329 -19.75 -1.89 -1.14
N HIS A 330 -19.63 -1.89 0.20
CA HIS A 330 -19.05 -0.75 0.94
C HIS A 330 -18.34 -1.22 2.21
N ALA A 331 -17.05 -1.38 2.14
CA ALA A 331 -16.23 -1.39 3.35
C ALA A 331 -15.71 0.02 3.64
N SER A 332 -15.72 0.42 4.88
CA SER A 332 -15.18 1.69 5.34
C SER A 332 -14.40 1.52 6.63
N LEU A 333 -13.46 2.43 6.84
CA LEU A 333 -12.86 2.67 8.13
C LEU A 333 -13.60 3.85 8.77
N ILE A 334 -14.04 3.66 10.00
CA ILE A 334 -14.63 4.71 10.82
C ILE A 334 -13.61 5.07 11.90
N VAL A 335 -13.45 6.36 12.14
CA VAL A 335 -12.62 6.89 13.23
C VAL A 335 -13.52 7.71 14.14
N LEU A 336 -13.66 7.28 15.39
CA LEU A 336 -14.38 8.01 16.42
C LEU A 336 -13.39 8.79 17.28
N ASP A 337 -13.45 10.11 17.21
CA ASP A 337 -12.61 11.00 18.02
C ASP A 337 -13.06 11.08 19.47
N ALA A 338 -14.35 10.86 19.70
CA ALA A 338 -14.96 10.76 21.01
C ALA A 338 -15.94 9.57 21.01
N LEU A 339 -15.95 8.81 22.09
CA LEU A 339 -16.83 7.68 22.24
C LEU A 339 -18.26 8.14 22.58
N PRO A 340 -19.28 7.69 21.82
CA PRO A 340 -20.69 8.02 22.11
C PRO A 340 -21.11 7.49 23.50
N ARG A 341 -22.00 8.22 24.17
CA ARG A 341 -22.55 7.82 25.47
C ARG A 341 -24.07 7.52 25.41
N ALA A 342 -24.58 7.33 24.21
CA ALA A 342 -25.96 6.90 23.99
C ALA A 342 -26.01 6.01 22.75
N ASP A 343 -26.95 5.09 22.73
CA ASP A 343 -27.16 4.22 21.59
C ASP A 343 -27.44 5.02 20.32
N VAL A 344 -26.79 4.62 19.23
CA VAL A 344 -27.00 5.21 17.92
C VAL A 344 -27.63 4.15 17.01
N ASN A 345 -28.89 4.35 16.68
CA ASN A 345 -29.60 3.52 15.73
C ASN A 345 -29.78 4.30 14.42
N ASN A 346 -29.12 3.85 13.36
CA ASN A 346 -29.23 4.50 12.05
C ASN A 346 -30.02 3.64 11.05
N PRO A 347 -31.33 3.92 10.88
CA PRO A 347 -32.18 3.14 9.99
C PRO A 347 -31.88 3.31 8.50
N LEU A 348 -31.04 4.26 8.10
CA LEU A 348 -30.69 4.53 6.70
C LEU A 348 -29.34 3.92 6.29
N GLY A 349 -28.72 3.16 7.15
CA GLY A 349 -27.56 2.35 6.79
C GLY A 349 -26.26 3.09 6.54
N ALA A 350 -26.17 4.38 6.85
CA ALA A 350 -24.92 5.12 6.70
C ALA A 350 -24.26 5.32 8.07
N PRO A 351 -23.05 4.79 8.32
CA PRO A 351 -22.31 5.01 9.57
C PRO A 351 -21.96 6.49 9.83
N GLN A 352 -22.32 7.38 8.93
CA GLN A 352 -22.11 8.83 9.03
C GLN A 352 -22.71 9.47 10.29
N ASN A 353 -23.67 8.81 10.95
CA ASN A 353 -24.31 9.34 12.13
C ASN A 353 -23.72 8.84 13.46
N TRP A 354 -22.65 8.04 13.42
CA TRP A 354 -21.94 7.62 14.64
C TRP A 354 -21.06 8.74 15.22
N GLY A 355 -21.07 9.93 14.59
CA GLY A 355 -20.28 11.08 15.04
C GLY A 355 -18.79 11.00 14.68
N GLY A 356 -18.41 10.01 13.88
CA GLY A 356 -17.03 9.77 13.47
C GLY A 356 -16.73 10.23 12.05
N ARG A 357 -15.45 10.19 11.70
CA ARG A 357 -14.97 10.36 10.33
C ARG A 357 -15.02 9.03 9.60
N ILE A 358 -15.50 9.04 8.35
CA ILE A 358 -15.57 7.85 7.52
C ILE A 358 -14.57 7.95 6.40
N TYR A 359 -13.66 7.01 6.36
CA TYR A 359 -12.80 6.77 5.21
C TYR A 359 -13.42 5.64 4.39
N ASN A 360 -14.13 5.98 3.35
CA ASN A 360 -14.71 5.03 2.41
C ASN A 360 -13.83 4.89 1.17
N VAL A 361 -14.21 3.93 0.31
CA VAL A 361 -13.52 3.65 -0.96
C VAL A 361 -13.33 4.90 -1.83
N ALA A 362 -14.21 5.91 -1.70
CA ALA A 362 -14.10 7.17 -2.45
C ALA A 362 -13.08 8.14 -1.86
N SER A 363 -12.70 7.98 -0.59
CA SER A 363 -11.76 8.86 0.13
C SER A 363 -10.31 8.40 0.04
N PHE A 364 -10.06 7.13 -0.33
CA PHE A 364 -8.72 6.60 -0.49
C PHE A 364 -8.26 6.68 -1.95
N PRO A 365 -6.96 6.85 -2.19
CA PRO A 365 -6.40 6.69 -3.53
C PRO A 365 -6.75 5.30 -4.06
N ARG A 366 -7.41 5.21 -5.21
CA ARG A 366 -7.78 3.93 -5.84
C ARG A 366 -6.71 3.51 -6.83
N LEU A 367 -6.46 2.20 -6.90
CA LEU A 367 -5.53 1.60 -7.85
C LEU A 367 -6.12 1.30 -9.23
N ALA A 368 -7.44 1.32 -9.38
CA ALA A 368 -8.10 1.14 -10.67
C ALA A 368 -9.55 1.62 -10.64
N PRO A 369 -10.18 1.85 -11.81
CA PRO A 369 -11.60 2.08 -11.89
C PRO A 369 -12.33 0.87 -11.32
N ALA A 370 -13.17 1.09 -10.33
CA ALA A 370 -14.04 0.04 -9.85
C ALA A 370 -15.00 -0.32 -11.00
N ALA A 371 -14.75 -1.45 -11.64
CA ALA A 371 -15.77 -2.07 -12.48
C ALA A 371 -16.94 -2.62 -11.63
N SER A 372 -16.73 -2.78 -10.33
CA SER A 372 -17.79 -3.02 -9.34
C SER A 372 -17.30 -2.53 -7.97
N SER A 373 -18.20 -1.90 -7.22
CA SER A 373 -17.98 -1.38 -5.86
C SER A 373 -17.84 -2.48 -4.80
N ALA A 374 -17.58 -3.73 -5.19
CA ALA A 374 -17.91 -4.91 -4.40
C ALA A 374 -16.90 -5.26 -3.30
N ASP A 375 -15.69 -4.73 -3.29
CA ASP A 375 -14.65 -5.55 -2.67
C ASP A 375 -13.57 -4.80 -1.88
N PHE A 376 -13.91 -3.89 -1.03
CA PHE A 376 -12.99 -3.28 -0.09
C PHE A 376 -13.28 -3.79 1.33
N TYR A 377 -12.42 -4.65 1.86
CA TYR A 377 -12.48 -5.09 3.26
C TYR A 377 -11.24 -4.61 4.00
N VAL A 378 -11.44 -3.93 5.13
CA VAL A 378 -10.40 -3.75 6.13
C VAL A 378 -10.45 -4.97 7.02
N ARG A 379 -9.46 -5.84 6.97
CA ARG A 379 -9.43 -7.09 7.74
C ARG A 379 -8.51 -7.05 8.94
N ARG A 380 -7.55 -6.12 8.98
CA ARG A 380 -6.63 -5.98 10.10
C ARG A 380 -6.36 -4.51 10.37
N LEU A 381 -6.44 -4.12 11.61
CA LEU A 381 -6.13 -2.81 12.11
C LEU A 381 -4.97 -2.88 13.09
N GLY A 382 -4.07 -1.92 13.04
CA GLY A 382 -3.13 -1.64 14.11
C GLY A 382 -3.05 -0.13 14.24
N ALA A 383 -3.56 0.44 15.29
CA ALA A 383 -3.56 1.87 15.53
C ALA A 383 -2.42 2.25 16.48
N SER A 384 -1.62 3.25 16.10
CA SER A 384 -0.56 3.81 16.94
C SER A 384 -0.27 5.24 16.50
N ASP A 385 -0.08 6.17 17.44
CA ASP A 385 0.33 7.56 17.20
C ASP A 385 -0.46 8.28 16.08
N GLY A 386 -1.76 8.02 15.95
CA GLY A 386 -2.56 8.57 14.87
C GLY A 386 -2.24 8.03 13.48
N LYS A 387 -1.47 6.96 13.40
CA LYS A 387 -1.20 6.19 12.18
C LYS A 387 -1.97 4.89 12.24
N VAL A 388 -2.62 4.54 11.17
CA VAL A 388 -3.33 3.28 11.01
C VAL A 388 -2.72 2.52 9.85
N ALA A 389 -2.31 1.29 10.10
CA ALA A 389 -2.00 0.37 9.02
C ALA A 389 -3.30 -0.34 8.62
N LEU A 390 -3.76 -0.07 7.42
CA LEU A 390 -4.97 -0.69 6.88
C LEU A 390 -4.61 -1.82 5.93
N LEU A 391 -5.24 -2.97 6.16
CA LEU A 391 -5.22 -4.07 5.22
C LEU A 391 -6.30 -3.90 4.18
N ARG A 392 -5.91 -3.85 2.91
CA ARG A 392 -6.79 -4.25 1.83
C ARG A 392 -6.77 -5.77 1.75
N GLY A 393 -7.68 -6.43 2.45
CA GLY A 393 -7.92 -7.87 2.30
C GLY A 393 -8.97 -8.10 1.23
N PHE A 394 -8.75 -9.07 0.34
CA PHE A 394 -9.45 -9.06 -0.93
C PHE A 394 -9.86 -10.40 -1.46
N GLN A 395 -11.00 -10.45 -2.11
CA GLN A 395 -11.39 -11.50 -3.06
C GLN A 395 -10.93 -11.23 -4.52
N ASP A 396 -10.50 -10.02 -4.82
CA ASP A 396 -9.92 -9.72 -6.13
C ASP A 396 -8.39 -9.69 -6.02
N THR A 397 -7.74 -10.65 -6.64
CA THR A 397 -6.29 -10.85 -6.66
C THR A 397 -5.48 -9.69 -7.25
N ARG A 398 -6.14 -8.64 -7.73
CA ARG A 398 -5.49 -7.48 -8.38
C ARG A 398 -5.01 -6.41 -7.42
N PHE A 399 -5.45 -6.41 -6.14
CA PHE A 399 -5.20 -5.30 -5.21
C PHE A 399 -4.92 -5.75 -3.78
N GLY A 400 -3.83 -6.47 -3.57
CA GLY A 400 -3.33 -6.85 -2.25
C GLY A 400 -2.50 -5.74 -1.58
N GLY A 401 -1.81 -6.07 -0.53
CA GLY A 401 -0.88 -5.20 0.18
C GLY A 401 -1.47 -4.45 1.35
N ILE A 402 -0.73 -3.47 1.84
CA ILE A 402 -1.14 -2.62 2.96
C ILE A 402 -1.30 -1.16 2.53
N THR A 403 -2.19 -0.47 3.19
CA THR A 403 -2.29 0.99 3.14
C THR A 403 -1.96 1.55 4.52
N LEU A 404 -0.95 2.41 4.60
CA LEU A 404 -0.67 3.22 5.77
C LEU A 404 -1.51 4.48 5.71
N LEU A 405 -2.15 4.86 6.81
CA LEU A 405 -2.87 6.12 6.94
C LEU A 405 -2.18 6.99 7.98
N SER A 406 -1.86 8.21 7.62
CA SER A 406 -1.47 9.26 8.55
C SER A 406 -2.58 10.27 8.64
N GLU A 407 -3.27 10.28 9.75
CA GLU A 407 -4.42 11.14 9.98
C GLU A 407 -4.07 12.39 10.78
N THR A 408 -4.69 13.51 10.45
CA THR A 408 -4.69 14.71 11.29
C THR A 408 -6.03 14.77 12.01
N PRO A 409 -6.08 14.76 13.34
CA PRO A 409 -7.33 14.85 14.08
C PRO A 409 -8.22 15.99 13.60
N ASN A 410 -9.51 15.70 13.41
CA ASN A 410 -10.54 16.64 12.92
C ASN A 410 -10.31 17.25 11.53
N GLN A 411 -9.35 16.75 10.73
CA GLN A 411 -9.02 17.26 9.39
C GLN A 411 -8.82 16.12 8.38
N GLN A 412 -9.88 15.37 8.09
CA GLN A 412 -9.85 14.25 7.14
C GLN A 412 -9.28 14.64 5.77
N ALA A 413 -9.58 15.83 5.28
CA ALA A 413 -9.09 16.31 3.99
C ALA A 413 -7.56 16.47 3.94
N ASN A 414 -6.91 16.56 5.10
CA ASN A 414 -5.46 16.74 5.24
C ASN A 414 -4.73 15.44 5.64
N GLY A 415 -5.40 14.31 5.62
CA GLY A 415 -4.79 13.00 5.82
C GLY A 415 -3.81 12.65 4.69
N MET A 416 -2.86 11.76 4.99
CA MET A 416 -1.96 11.18 3.99
C MET A 416 -2.11 9.66 4.00
N ALA A 417 -2.08 9.05 2.83
CA ALA A 417 -2.05 7.59 2.70
C ALA A 417 -0.81 7.14 1.94
N ALA A 418 -0.29 5.96 2.26
CA ALA A 418 0.75 5.32 1.48
C ALA A 418 0.41 3.85 1.26
N MET A 419 0.55 3.38 0.02
CA MET A 419 0.27 2.00 -0.36
C MET A 419 1.57 1.25 -0.57
N ILE A 420 1.67 0.06 0.02
CA ILE A 420 2.82 -0.83 -0.11
C ILE A 420 2.32 -2.19 -0.60
N HIS A 421 2.79 -2.60 -1.76
CA HIS A 421 2.49 -3.87 -2.44
C HIS A 421 3.77 -4.67 -2.65
N LYS A 422 3.66 -5.83 -3.28
CA LYS A 422 4.85 -6.59 -3.71
C LYS A 422 5.57 -5.95 -4.90
N ASP A 423 4.87 -5.17 -5.72
CA ASP A 423 5.37 -4.63 -6.99
C ASP A 423 5.59 -3.10 -6.95
N PHE A 424 5.13 -2.40 -5.91
CA PHE A 424 5.27 -0.95 -5.82
C PHE A 424 5.07 -0.41 -4.39
N THR A 425 5.58 0.80 -4.18
CA THR A 425 5.21 1.69 -3.07
C THR A 425 4.83 3.05 -3.61
N SER A 426 3.67 3.57 -3.20
CA SER A 426 3.19 4.86 -3.74
C SER A 426 3.96 6.08 -3.18
N GLY A 427 4.74 5.90 -2.10
CA GLY A 427 5.09 7.03 -1.23
C GLY A 427 3.85 7.64 -0.57
N TRP A 428 4.00 8.73 0.17
CA TRP A 428 2.88 9.40 0.82
C TRP A 428 2.02 10.19 -0.18
N LEU A 429 0.73 9.97 -0.18
CA LEU A 429 -0.30 10.58 -1.01
C LEU A 429 -1.13 11.55 -0.16
N PRO A 430 -0.93 12.87 -0.23
CA PRO A 430 -1.65 13.82 0.60
C PRO A 430 -3.05 14.13 0.02
N GLY A 431 -4.07 13.95 0.81
CA GLY A 431 -5.45 14.38 0.56
C GLY A 431 -6.05 13.87 -0.77
N ALA A 432 -6.64 14.78 -1.53
CA ALA A 432 -7.33 14.48 -2.80
C ALA A 432 -6.36 14.34 -3.97
N ILE A 433 -5.70 13.19 -4.08
CA ILE A 433 -4.77 12.87 -5.17
C ILE A 433 -5.50 12.82 -6.51
N ARG A 434 -4.90 13.47 -7.52
CA ARG A 434 -5.36 13.54 -8.91
C ARG A 434 -4.44 12.77 -9.88
N GLY A 435 -3.24 12.42 -9.46
CA GLY A 435 -2.29 11.61 -10.19
C GLY A 435 -1.13 11.19 -9.29
N ALA A 436 -0.71 9.93 -9.39
CA ALA A 436 0.43 9.37 -8.66
C ALA A 436 1.16 8.38 -9.56
N PHE A 437 2.36 8.75 -9.98
CA PHE A 437 3.12 8.09 -11.04
C PHE A 437 4.53 7.74 -10.61
N LEU A 438 5.19 6.86 -11.38
CA LEU A 438 6.61 6.52 -11.26
C LEU A 438 6.96 5.92 -9.88
N ALA A 439 6.17 4.92 -9.46
CA ALA A 439 6.23 4.32 -8.14
C ALA A 439 6.51 2.80 -8.17
N ASP A 440 6.99 2.26 -9.29
CA ASP A 440 7.15 0.82 -9.50
C ASP A 440 8.51 0.29 -8.99
N THR A 441 8.65 -1.04 -8.98
CA THR A 441 9.88 -1.75 -8.60
C THR A 441 10.43 -2.65 -9.71
N ASP A 442 9.72 -2.79 -10.83
CA ASP A 442 10.17 -3.52 -12.01
C ASP A 442 11.14 -2.63 -12.81
N ASP A 443 12.38 -3.07 -12.97
CA ASP A 443 13.47 -2.37 -13.67
C ASP A 443 13.57 -2.68 -15.17
N THR A 444 12.61 -3.43 -15.72
CA THR A 444 12.55 -3.67 -17.17
C THR A 444 12.20 -2.40 -17.92
N ASP A 445 12.95 -2.05 -18.94
CA ASP A 445 12.69 -0.90 -19.81
C ASP A 445 11.28 -0.96 -20.41
N LEU A 446 10.65 0.20 -20.54
CA LEU A 446 9.33 0.35 -21.15
C LEU A 446 9.44 0.72 -22.60
N VAL A 447 8.67 0.02 -23.45
CA VAL A 447 8.61 0.32 -24.89
C VAL A 447 7.18 0.67 -25.27
N GLY A 448 6.98 1.89 -25.77
CA GLY A 448 5.69 2.40 -26.22
C GLY A 448 5.35 1.85 -27.60
N ALA A 449 4.71 0.71 -27.68
CA ALA A 449 4.31 0.10 -28.92
C ALA A 449 2.83 -0.31 -28.88
N GLN A 450 2.13 -0.12 -29.99
CA GLN A 450 0.84 -0.77 -30.24
C GLN A 450 1.11 -2.27 -30.48
N LEU A 451 0.53 -3.11 -29.63
CA LEU A 451 0.77 -4.56 -29.68
C LEU A 451 -0.14 -5.31 -30.66
N LEU A 452 -1.26 -4.69 -31.03
CA LEU A 452 -2.28 -5.33 -31.84
C LEU A 452 -2.09 -4.99 -33.32
N ALA A 453 -1.97 -6.00 -34.14
CA ALA A 453 -2.01 -5.82 -35.59
C ALA A 453 -3.46 -5.60 -36.07
N ASN A 454 -3.63 -4.76 -37.09
CA ASN A 454 -4.92 -4.47 -37.72
C ASN A 454 -6.04 -4.10 -36.72
N GLY A 455 -5.74 -3.28 -35.72
CA GLY A 455 -6.75 -2.76 -34.78
C GLY A 455 -7.59 -1.62 -35.40
N SER A 456 -7.09 -0.93 -36.42
CA SER A 456 -7.79 0.16 -37.10
C SER A 456 -8.84 -0.30 -38.11
N PHE A 457 -8.77 -1.56 -38.56
CA PHE A 457 -9.68 -2.16 -39.55
C PHE A 457 -9.77 -1.34 -40.85
N GLU A 458 -8.68 -0.77 -41.33
CA GLU A 458 -8.70 0.09 -42.52
C GLU A 458 -9.20 -0.60 -43.79
N SER A 459 -8.86 -1.86 -43.99
CA SER A 459 -9.16 -2.60 -45.22
C SER A 459 -9.87 -3.94 -45.03
N ASP A 460 -9.68 -4.61 -43.89
CA ASP A 460 -10.19 -5.96 -43.64
C ASP A 460 -10.20 -6.33 -42.15
N LEU A 461 -10.46 -7.61 -41.85
CA LEU A 461 -10.39 -8.19 -40.48
C LEU A 461 -9.21 -9.17 -40.32
N SER A 462 -8.15 -9.02 -41.12
CA SER A 462 -6.95 -9.84 -40.94
C SER A 462 -6.43 -9.76 -39.50
N SER A 463 -5.83 -10.82 -38.99
CA SER A 463 -5.40 -10.95 -37.57
C SER A 463 -6.55 -11.05 -36.55
N TRP A 464 -7.82 -11.12 -37.01
CA TRP A 464 -8.97 -11.32 -36.15
C TRP A 464 -9.77 -12.58 -36.55
N THR A 465 -10.17 -13.31 -35.52
CA THR A 465 -11.13 -14.42 -35.69
C THR A 465 -12.51 -13.92 -35.29
N VAL A 466 -13.49 -14.07 -36.14
CA VAL A 466 -14.86 -13.58 -35.97
C VAL A 466 -15.86 -14.70 -36.07
N ASN A 467 -17.04 -14.53 -35.47
CA ASN A 467 -18.14 -15.50 -35.57
C ASN A 467 -19.45 -14.82 -35.97
N GLN A 468 -20.48 -15.63 -36.21
CA GLN A 468 -21.84 -15.24 -36.64
C GLN A 468 -21.80 -14.39 -37.90
N ALA A 469 -22.62 -13.33 -38.00
CA ALA A 469 -22.64 -12.40 -39.14
C ALA A 469 -21.64 -11.28 -39.05
N THR A 470 -20.62 -11.40 -38.16
CA THR A 470 -19.58 -10.38 -37.98
C THR A 470 -18.76 -10.22 -39.26
N ALA A 471 -18.61 -8.99 -39.76
CA ALA A 471 -17.94 -8.67 -41.01
C ALA A 471 -17.23 -7.30 -40.94
N TRP A 472 -16.30 -7.09 -41.92
CA TRP A 472 -15.76 -5.77 -42.16
C TRP A 472 -16.79 -4.86 -42.83
N VAL A 473 -16.99 -3.65 -42.35
CA VAL A 473 -17.90 -2.64 -42.89
C VAL A 473 -17.29 -1.26 -42.76
N SER A 474 -16.87 -0.68 -43.89
CA SER A 474 -16.43 0.72 -43.99
C SER A 474 -15.44 1.15 -42.89
N GLY A 475 -14.35 0.42 -42.74
CA GLY A 475 -13.32 0.74 -41.73
C GLY A 475 -13.73 0.38 -40.29
N ALA A 476 -14.59 -0.59 -40.11
CA ALA A 476 -15.01 -1.12 -38.83
C ALA A 476 -15.18 -2.64 -38.87
N MET A 477 -14.96 -3.27 -37.76
CA MET A 477 -15.45 -4.63 -37.49
C MET A 477 -16.88 -4.51 -36.96
N ARG A 478 -17.86 -4.89 -37.74
CA ARG A 478 -19.26 -4.98 -37.31
C ARG A 478 -19.53 -6.31 -36.64
N LEU A 479 -19.74 -6.32 -35.32
CA LEU A 479 -20.30 -7.47 -34.61
C LEU A 479 -21.79 -7.51 -34.88
N GLU A 480 -22.29 -8.57 -35.50
CA GLU A 480 -23.69 -8.70 -35.86
C GLU A 480 -24.20 -10.12 -35.51
N SER A 481 -25.37 -10.20 -34.87
CA SER A 481 -26.02 -11.44 -34.52
C SER A 481 -26.74 -12.02 -35.70
N ASP A 482 -26.54 -13.31 -35.99
CA ASP A 482 -27.32 -14.11 -36.94
C ASP A 482 -28.58 -14.73 -36.33
N GLY A 483 -28.91 -14.36 -35.10
CA GLY A 483 -29.99 -14.90 -34.28
C GLY A 483 -29.50 -15.74 -33.11
N ASN A 484 -28.23 -16.12 -33.08
CA ASN A 484 -27.57 -16.70 -31.93
C ASN A 484 -27.15 -15.61 -30.94
N PRO A 485 -27.05 -15.92 -29.65
CA PRO A 485 -26.60 -14.94 -28.65
C PRO A 485 -25.10 -14.60 -28.83
N ASP A 486 -24.74 -13.39 -28.40
CA ASP A 486 -23.38 -12.92 -28.14
C ASP A 486 -22.37 -13.10 -29.29
N PRO A 487 -22.55 -12.42 -30.45
CA PRO A 487 -21.51 -12.37 -31.48
C PRO A 487 -20.21 -11.81 -30.88
N ASN A 488 -19.07 -12.41 -31.24
CA ASN A 488 -17.79 -12.09 -30.68
C ASN A 488 -16.64 -12.15 -31.69
N SER A 489 -15.51 -11.58 -31.31
CA SER A 489 -14.27 -11.64 -32.08
C SER A 489 -13.07 -11.75 -31.14
N TYR A 490 -11.97 -12.27 -31.69
CA TYR A 490 -10.69 -12.40 -30.97
C TYR A 490 -9.56 -11.93 -31.87
N SER A 491 -8.62 -11.18 -31.29
CA SER A 491 -7.37 -10.84 -31.96
C SER A 491 -6.46 -12.07 -32.13
N GLU A 492 -5.40 -11.91 -32.89
CA GLU A 492 -4.23 -12.78 -32.79
C GLU A 492 -3.66 -12.78 -31.35
N ILE A 493 -2.74 -13.71 -31.09
CA ILE A 493 -2.04 -13.76 -29.79
C ILE A 493 -1.01 -12.63 -29.76
N ILE A 494 -1.07 -11.80 -28.72
CA ILE A 494 -0.10 -10.75 -28.43
C ILE A 494 0.75 -11.14 -27.23
N SER A 495 2.05 -10.84 -27.29
CA SER A 495 2.97 -11.04 -26.17
C SER A 495 2.81 -9.92 -25.16
N VAL A 496 2.79 -10.28 -23.88
CA VAL A 496 2.65 -9.34 -22.77
C VAL A 496 3.64 -9.68 -21.66
N ARG A 497 3.98 -8.70 -20.84
CA ARG A 497 4.83 -8.90 -19.66
C ARG A 497 3.97 -9.24 -18.43
N PRO A 498 4.32 -10.30 -17.67
CA PRO A 498 3.69 -10.57 -16.39
C PRO A 498 3.83 -9.37 -15.42
N GLY A 499 2.75 -9.01 -14.74
CA GLY A 499 2.73 -7.88 -13.80
C GLY A 499 2.55 -6.49 -14.42
N ALA A 500 2.79 -6.33 -15.72
CA ALA A 500 2.62 -5.05 -16.42
C ALA A 500 1.13 -4.68 -16.58
N ILE A 501 0.88 -3.38 -16.68
CA ILE A 501 -0.47 -2.84 -16.89
C ILE A 501 -0.63 -2.44 -18.34
N TYR A 502 -1.72 -2.88 -18.95
CA TYR A 502 -2.07 -2.58 -20.33
C TYR A 502 -3.36 -1.78 -20.38
N GLU A 503 -3.35 -0.73 -21.21
CA GLU A 503 -4.55 -0.02 -21.64
C GLU A 503 -5.11 -0.70 -22.88
N ILE A 504 -6.42 -1.00 -22.85
CA ILE A 504 -7.18 -1.40 -24.02
C ILE A 504 -8.11 -0.25 -24.35
N GLU A 505 -7.98 0.29 -25.55
CA GLU A 505 -8.83 1.36 -26.06
C GLU A 505 -9.56 0.88 -27.30
N MET A 506 -10.82 1.29 -27.47
CA MET A 506 -11.56 1.10 -28.71
C MET A 506 -12.64 2.17 -28.90
N LEU A 507 -12.95 2.43 -30.16
CA LEU A 507 -14.05 3.28 -30.59
C LEU A 507 -15.26 2.39 -30.95
N LEU A 508 -16.38 2.58 -30.27
CA LEU A 508 -17.63 1.85 -30.47
C LEU A 508 -18.68 2.77 -31.07
N SER A 509 -19.30 2.36 -32.16
CA SER A 509 -20.43 3.04 -32.77
C SER A 509 -21.63 2.12 -32.78
N ASN A 510 -22.75 2.56 -32.22
CA ASN A 510 -23.97 1.77 -32.20
C ASN A 510 -24.92 2.26 -33.30
N PRO A 511 -25.02 1.58 -34.46
CA PRO A 511 -25.92 1.94 -35.54
C PRO A 511 -27.37 1.50 -35.31
N ASP A 512 -27.64 0.80 -34.20
CA ASP A 512 -29.01 0.34 -33.87
C ASP A 512 -29.82 1.45 -33.22
N ILE A 513 -31.13 1.22 -33.21
CA ILE A 513 -32.15 2.11 -32.62
C ILE A 513 -32.36 1.86 -31.10
N VAL A 514 -31.66 0.87 -30.54
CA VAL A 514 -31.69 0.51 -29.12
C VAL A 514 -30.27 0.50 -28.52
N SER A 515 -30.16 0.69 -27.23
CA SER A 515 -28.87 0.58 -26.52
C SER A 515 -28.32 -0.83 -26.62
N ARG A 516 -27.01 -0.96 -26.82
CA ARG A 516 -26.30 -2.23 -26.92
C ARG A 516 -25.25 -2.38 -25.85
N GLN A 517 -25.26 -3.54 -25.18
CA GLN A 517 -24.24 -3.90 -24.20
C GLN A 517 -23.07 -4.58 -24.91
N THR A 518 -21.86 -4.06 -24.73
CA THR A 518 -20.61 -4.63 -25.28
C THR A 518 -19.64 -4.98 -24.19
N TYR A 519 -18.79 -5.98 -24.45
CA TYR A 519 -17.69 -6.38 -23.58
C TYR A 519 -16.36 -6.33 -24.31
N ILE A 520 -15.35 -5.82 -23.63
CA ILE A 520 -13.95 -5.78 -24.04
C ILE A 520 -13.15 -6.53 -22.99
N ARG A 521 -12.29 -7.48 -23.38
CA ARG A 521 -11.61 -8.35 -22.44
C ARG A 521 -10.23 -8.73 -22.93
N LEU A 522 -9.27 -8.92 -21.99
CA LEU A 522 -8.06 -9.72 -22.22
C LEU A 522 -8.30 -11.13 -21.74
N SER A 523 -7.91 -12.12 -22.54
CA SER A 523 -8.01 -13.53 -22.19
C SER A 523 -6.69 -14.25 -22.46
N THR A 524 -6.36 -15.25 -21.63
CA THR A 524 -5.13 -16.06 -21.75
C THR A 524 -5.22 -17.12 -22.83
N THR A 525 -6.43 -17.59 -23.17
CA THR A 525 -6.66 -18.57 -24.23
C THR A 525 -7.94 -18.20 -24.96
N GLY A 526 -7.83 -17.93 -26.28
CA GLY A 526 -8.97 -17.74 -27.12
C GLY A 526 -9.24 -19.03 -27.93
N THR A 527 -10.11 -19.91 -27.49
CA THR A 527 -10.77 -20.84 -28.38
C THR A 527 -12.10 -20.22 -28.79
N PRO A 528 -12.43 -20.18 -30.12
CA PRO A 528 -13.65 -19.55 -30.63
C PRO A 528 -14.96 -20.22 -30.19
N ALA A 529 -14.91 -21.38 -29.59
CA ALA A 529 -16.08 -22.17 -29.24
C ALA A 529 -16.43 -22.02 -27.75
N GLY A 530 -17.11 -20.95 -27.37
CA GLY A 530 -18.02 -20.91 -26.22
C GLY A 530 -17.47 -20.96 -24.82
N ALA A 531 -16.17 -21.13 -24.63
CA ALA A 531 -15.56 -21.10 -23.29
C ALA A 531 -14.75 -19.82 -23.10
N ILE A 532 -15.40 -18.80 -22.60
CA ILE A 532 -14.78 -17.55 -22.20
C ILE A 532 -14.23 -17.76 -20.77
N ASN A 533 -12.98 -18.25 -20.67
CA ASN A 533 -12.26 -18.26 -19.38
C ASN A 533 -10.80 -18.70 -19.57
N PRO A 534 -9.86 -18.13 -18.81
CA PRO A 534 -10.06 -17.06 -17.85
C PRO A 534 -9.84 -15.67 -18.45
N TYR A 535 -10.72 -14.73 -18.13
CA TYR A 535 -10.44 -13.31 -18.35
C TYR A 535 -9.36 -12.84 -17.36
N ILE A 536 -8.43 -12.05 -17.88
CA ILE A 536 -7.48 -11.32 -17.03
C ILE A 536 -8.11 -10.02 -16.55
N GLY A 537 -8.94 -9.41 -17.37
CA GLY A 537 -9.66 -8.20 -17.09
C GLY A 537 -10.48 -7.73 -18.27
N GLY A 538 -11.33 -6.76 -18.06
CA GLY A 538 -12.17 -6.21 -19.12
C GLY A 538 -13.28 -5.33 -18.56
N MET A 539 -14.06 -4.78 -19.48
CA MET A 539 -15.17 -3.89 -19.18
C MET A 539 -16.40 -4.26 -19.99
N GLY A 540 -17.55 -4.26 -19.33
CA GLY A 540 -18.87 -4.29 -19.98
C GLY A 540 -19.48 -2.91 -19.98
N GLN A 541 -19.93 -2.42 -21.15
CA GLN A 541 -20.49 -1.08 -21.30
C GLN A 541 -21.68 -1.05 -22.23
N ALA A 542 -22.71 -0.27 -21.83
CA ALA A 542 -23.82 0.06 -22.69
C ALA A 542 -23.44 1.23 -23.60
N VAL A 543 -23.76 1.10 -24.91
CA VAL A 543 -23.63 2.15 -25.90
C VAL A 543 -25.05 2.53 -26.36
N ALA A 544 -25.44 3.78 -26.11
CA ALA A 544 -26.77 4.26 -26.47
C ALA A 544 -27.03 4.18 -27.99
N ALA A 545 -28.29 4.09 -28.39
CA ALA A 545 -28.70 4.08 -29.79
C ALA A 545 -28.10 5.27 -30.56
N GLY A 546 -27.50 5.02 -31.72
CA GLY A 546 -26.89 6.05 -32.57
C GLY A 546 -25.61 6.69 -32.00
N ALA A 547 -25.15 6.30 -30.83
CA ALA A 547 -23.98 6.93 -30.19
C ALA A 547 -22.66 6.32 -30.71
N THR A 548 -21.64 7.18 -30.76
CA THR A 548 -20.24 6.77 -30.93
C THR A 548 -19.47 7.18 -29.69
N VAL A 549 -18.74 6.23 -29.08
CA VAL A 549 -18.04 6.42 -27.81
C VAL A 549 -16.68 5.74 -27.82
N THR A 550 -15.66 6.40 -27.32
CA THR A 550 -14.38 5.76 -26.99
C THR A 550 -14.47 5.09 -25.63
N ARG A 551 -13.99 3.87 -25.54
CA ARG A 551 -13.91 3.10 -24.28
C ARG A 551 -12.49 2.70 -24.01
N LYS A 552 -12.11 2.86 -22.75
CA LYS A 552 -10.77 2.49 -22.23
C LYS A 552 -10.91 1.63 -20.99
N THR A 553 -10.06 0.64 -20.85
CA THR A 553 -9.91 -0.14 -19.62
C THR A 553 -8.44 -0.44 -19.35
N LEU A 554 -8.09 -0.44 -18.08
CA LEU A 554 -6.75 -0.84 -17.62
C LEU A 554 -6.83 -2.26 -17.07
N THR A 555 -5.84 -3.07 -17.40
CA THR A 555 -5.77 -4.46 -16.95
C THR A 555 -4.33 -4.80 -16.59
N GLN A 556 -4.11 -5.29 -15.36
CA GLN A 556 -2.82 -5.86 -14.97
C GLN A 556 -2.75 -7.32 -15.40
N VAL A 557 -1.66 -7.68 -16.04
CA VAL A 557 -1.41 -9.07 -16.47
C VAL A 557 -0.95 -9.89 -15.25
N PRO A 558 -1.60 -11.03 -14.93
CA PRO A 558 -1.20 -11.87 -13.81
C PRO A 558 0.22 -12.42 -13.95
N ALA A 559 0.83 -12.77 -12.81
CA ALA A 559 2.11 -13.46 -12.78
C ALA A 559 2.06 -14.77 -13.60
N GLY A 560 3.10 -15.00 -14.42
CA GLY A 560 3.21 -16.17 -15.26
C GLY A 560 2.45 -16.13 -16.60
N VAL A 561 1.64 -15.10 -16.85
CA VAL A 561 0.97 -14.90 -18.14
C VAL A 561 1.88 -14.09 -19.07
N THR A 562 2.32 -14.70 -20.16
CA THR A 562 3.24 -14.08 -21.15
C THR A 562 2.56 -13.76 -22.49
N SER A 563 1.30 -14.19 -22.68
CA SER A 563 0.55 -13.95 -23.91
C SER A 563 -0.94 -13.87 -23.65
N VAL A 564 -1.63 -13.03 -24.41
CA VAL A 564 -3.08 -12.78 -24.30
C VAL A 564 -3.70 -12.58 -25.68
N ARG A 565 -5.04 -12.56 -25.72
CA ARG A 565 -5.82 -12.07 -26.86
C ARG A 565 -6.79 -10.98 -26.39
N VAL A 566 -7.09 -10.03 -27.25
CA VAL A 566 -8.23 -9.13 -27.08
C VAL A 566 -9.46 -9.85 -27.58
N SER A 567 -10.53 -9.86 -26.77
CA SER A 567 -11.84 -10.30 -27.22
C SER A 567 -12.85 -9.18 -27.09
N THR A 568 -13.72 -9.05 -28.11
CA THR A 568 -14.88 -8.18 -28.07
C THR A 568 -16.14 -8.99 -28.23
N SER A 569 -17.22 -8.62 -27.57
CA SER A 569 -18.51 -9.27 -27.77
C SER A 569 -19.66 -8.26 -27.61
N LEU A 570 -20.73 -8.49 -28.37
CA LEU A 570 -22.00 -7.81 -28.25
C LEU A 570 -22.94 -8.71 -27.46
N SER A 571 -23.50 -8.23 -26.35
CA SER A 571 -24.44 -9.01 -25.56
C SER A 571 -25.87 -8.89 -26.12
N VAL A 572 -26.39 -9.99 -26.64
CA VAL A 572 -27.74 -10.08 -27.16
C VAL A 572 -28.37 -11.44 -26.82
N ALA A 573 -29.68 -11.46 -26.59
CA ALA A 573 -30.42 -12.70 -26.38
C ALA A 573 -30.59 -13.47 -27.69
N ALA A 574 -30.85 -14.77 -27.59
CA ALA A 574 -31.21 -15.59 -28.73
C ALA A 574 -32.47 -15.03 -29.49
N GLY A 575 -32.47 -15.13 -30.80
CA GLY A 575 -33.53 -14.64 -31.63
C GLY A 575 -33.45 -13.16 -32.07
N GLN A 576 -32.40 -12.45 -31.66
CA GLN A 576 -32.17 -11.06 -32.06
C GLN A 576 -31.22 -10.94 -33.29
N ALA A 577 -31.61 -11.55 -34.39
CA ALA A 577 -30.85 -11.43 -35.66
C ALA A 577 -30.78 -9.95 -36.08
N GLY A 578 -29.62 -9.52 -36.59
CA GLY A 578 -29.38 -8.15 -37.05
C GLY A 578 -29.03 -7.15 -35.95
N ALA A 579 -29.01 -7.56 -34.67
CA ALA A 579 -28.48 -6.75 -33.60
C ALA A 579 -26.95 -6.54 -33.78
N ARG A 580 -26.47 -5.28 -33.73
CA ARG A 580 -25.11 -4.97 -34.19
C ARG A 580 -24.47 -3.82 -33.45
N ILE A 581 -23.14 -3.80 -33.52
CA ILE A 581 -22.28 -2.69 -33.10
C ILE A 581 -21.01 -2.65 -33.94
N ASP A 582 -20.54 -1.48 -34.25
CA ASP A 582 -19.29 -1.26 -35.01
C ASP A 582 -18.14 -0.98 -34.02
N VAL A 583 -17.08 -1.75 -34.18
CA VAL A 583 -15.83 -1.62 -33.38
C VAL A 583 -14.74 -1.05 -34.28
N ARG A 584 -14.05 -0.02 -33.82
CA ARG A 584 -12.97 0.64 -34.55
C ARG A 584 -11.80 0.95 -33.60
N ASP A 585 -10.63 1.21 -34.17
CA ASP A 585 -9.45 1.76 -33.48
C ASP A 585 -9.12 1.02 -32.19
N VAL A 586 -9.10 -0.33 -32.29
CA VAL A 586 -8.70 -1.14 -31.13
C VAL A 586 -7.21 -1.01 -30.90
N ALA A 587 -6.82 -0.57 -29.72
CA ALA A 587 -5.43 -0.42 -29.32
C ALA A 587 -5.16 -1.16 -28.02
N VAL A 588 -4.00 -1.80 -27.93
CA VAL A 588 -3.47 -2.38 -26.71
C VAL A 588 -2.04 -1.89 -26.53
N ARG A 589 -1.78 -1.18 -25.45
CA ARG A 589 -0.48 -0.59 -25.16
C ARG A 589 -0.12 -0.83 -23.71
N GLU A 590 1.14 -1.08 -23.44
CA GLU A 590 1.65 -1.00 -22.08
C GLU A 590 1.63 0.48 -21.62
N VAL A 591 1.32 0.70 -20.36
CA VAL A 591 1.22 2.04 -19.75
C VAL A 591 1.85 2.07 -18.37
N VAL A 592 2.31 3.25 -17.95
CA VAL A 592 2.71 3.49 -16.57
C VAL A 592 1.45 3.77 -15.75
N ALA A 593 1.28 3.03 -14.66
CA ALA A 593 0.10 3.13 -13.82
C ALA A 593 0.00 4.47 -13.09
N ASP A 594 -1.20 5.01 -13.06
CA ASP A 594 -1.61 6.01 -12.09
C ASP A 594 -2.05 5.28 -10.81
N ARG A 595 -1.32 5.48 -9.72
CA ARG A 595 -1.62 4.90 -8.41
C ARG A 595 -2.64 5.73 -7.62
N SER A 596 -3.28 6.71 -8.26
CA SER A 596 -4.37 7.52 -7.69
C SER A 596 -5.76 6.97 -8.04
N VAL A 597 -6.79 7.65 -7.58
CA VAL A 597 -8.19 7.37 -7.96
C VAL A 597 -8.55 7.86 -9.36
N GLY A 598 -7.68 8.61 -10.02
CA GLY A 598 -7.99 9.39 -11.22
C GLY A 598 -7.99 8.61 -12.53
N ASN A 599 -7.54 7.37 -12.57
CA ASN A 599 -7.44 6.51 -13.76
C ASN A 599 -6.66 7.10 -14.94
N GLY A 600 -5.73 7.98 -14.69
CA GLY A 600 -4.98 8.66 -15.71
C GLY A 600 -3.60 8.06 -15.92
N SER A 601 -3.49 6.82 -16.45
CA SER A 601 -2.20 6.22 -16.81
C SER A 601 -1.40 7.09 -17.78
N LEU A 602 -0.07 6.91 -17.78
CA LEU A 602 0.82 7.56 -18.74
C LEU A 602 1.06 6.61 -19.92
N THR A 603 0.86 7.10 -21.13
CA THR A 603 1.31 6.44 -22.34
C THR A 603 2.82 6.59 -22.49
N ILE A 604 3.46 5.56 -23.01
CA ILE A 604 4.89 5.51 -23.25
C ILE A 604 5.16 5.92 -24.69
N ASN A 605 5.97 6.94 -24.89
CA ASN A 605 6.48 7.30 -26.21
C ASN A 605 7.97 6.88 -26.29
N GLY A 606 8.32 6.15 -27.34
CA GLY A 606 9.66 5.58 -27.52
C GLY A 606 10.03 4.55 -26.45
N THR A 607 11.26 4.60 -25.96
CA THR A 607 11.80 3.70 -24.93
C THR A 607 12.16 4.48 -23.69
N ILE A 608 11.60 4.10 -22.55
CA ILE A 608 11.91 4.68 -21.24
C ILE A 608 12.69 3.67 -20.43
N THR A 609 13.88 4.06 -20.03
CA THR A 609 14.76 3.23 -19.20
C THR A 609 14.31 3.28 -17.75
N ARG A 610 14.20 2.11 -17.12
CA ARG A 610 13.98 1.96 -15.68
C ARG A 610 15.20 1.34 -15.02
N ALA A 611 15.62 1.91 -13.90
CA ALA A 611 16.74 1.40 -13.12
C ALA A 611 16.53 1.68 -11.63
N PRO A 612 17.07 0.85 -10.72
CA PRO A 612 17.03 1.13 -9.29
C PRO A 612 17.51 2.55 -8.96
N VAL A 613 16.82 3.22 -8.03
CA VAL A 613 17.17 4.60 -7.59
C VAL A 613 18.54 4.69 -6.93
N ALA A 614 19.03 3.57 -6.41
CA ALA A 614 20.37 3.36 -5.88
C ALA A 614 20.77 1.89 -6.04
N THR A 615 22.03 1.56 -5.90
CA THR A 615 22.52 0.18 -6.00
C THR A 615 21.75 -0.76 -5.06
N GLY A 616 21.08 -1.78 -5.63
CA GLY A 616 20.33 -2.78 -4.87
C GLY A 616 19.02 -2.27 -4.25
N ALA A 617 18.58 -1.04 -4.55
CA ALA A 617 17.29 -0.54 -4.12
C ALA A 617 16.15 -1.21 -4.91
N GLU A 618 14.99 -1.45 -4.29
CA GLU A 618 13.82 -1.99 -4.96
C GLU A 618 13.09 -0.92 -5.80
N LEU A 619 12.98 0.31 -5.29
CA LEU A 619 12.34 1.40 -6.02
C LEU A 619 13.11 1.72 -7.30
N VAL A 620 12.39 1.84 -8.42
CA VAL A 620 13.01 2.21 -9.71
C VAL A 620 12.74 3.66 -10.08
N ALA A 621 13.67 4.23 -10.82
CA ALA A 621 13.56 5.53 -11.44
C ALA A 621 13.39 5.40 -12.94
N TYR A 622 12.74 6.38 -13.54
CA TYR A 622 12.46 6.49 -14.97
C TYR A 622 13.41 7.52 -15.59
N SER A 623 14.07 7.14 -16.66
CA SER A 623 15.10 7.93 -17.33
C SER A 623 15.15 7.65 -18.84
N GLY A 624 16.17 8.17 -19.54
CA GLY A 624 16.30 8.00 -20.98
C GLY A 624 15.43 8.95 -21.79
N PHE A 625 14.93 10.02 -21.17
CA PHE A 625 14.08 11.00 -21.84
C PHE A 625 14.82 11.73 -22.97
N SER A 626 14.10 11.93 -24.08
CA SER A 626 14.61 12.62 -25.27
C SER A 626 13.44 13.25 -26.05
N GLY A 627 13.71 13.79 -27.25
CA GLY A 627 12.65 14.28 -28.14
C GLY A 627 11.63 13.22 -28.57
N ASP A 628 12.04 11.94 -28.55
CA ASP A 628 11.20 10.80 -28.93
C ASP A 628 10.78 9.92 -27.74
N ASN A 629 11.47 10.05 -26.60
CA ASN A 629 11.28 9.23 -25.41
C ASN A 629 10.70 10.08 -24.27
N PHE A 630 9.43 9.94 -23.98
CA PHE A 630 8.74 10.68 -22.91
C PHE A 630 7.49 9.93 -22.46
N LEU A 631 6.98 10.30 -21.29
CA LEU A 631 5.71 9.79 -20.78
C LEU A 631 4.64 10.87 -20.91
N GLU A 632 3.43 10.49 -21.32
CA GLU A 632 2.36 11.44 -21.58
C GLU A 632 1.01 10.95 -21.04
N GLN A 633 0.30 11.83 -20.38
CA GLN A 633 -1.12 11.66 -20.12
C GLN A 633 -1.93 12.56 -21.03
N PRO A 634 -2.89 12.04 -21.81
CA PRO A 634 -3.86 12.85 -22.52
C PRO A 634 -4.58 13.84 -21.59
N TYR A 635 -5.22 14.85 -22.18
CA TYR A 635 -5.98 15.82 -21.39
C TYR A 635 -6.86 15.17 -20.33
N ASN A 636 -6.72 15.65 -19.10
CA ASN A 636 -7.49 15.20 -17.95
C ASN A 636 -8.04 16.42 -17.19
N ALA A 637 -9.34 16.63 -17.27
CA ALA A 637 -10.03 17.76 -16.62
C ALA A 637 -9.89 17.74 -15.08
N ALA A 638 -9.58 16.59 -14.47
CA ALA A 638 -9.33 16.52 -13.03
C ALA A 638 -8.05 17.27 -12.59
N LEU A 639 -7.19 17.62 -13.56
CA LEU A 639 -5.96 18.41 -13.36
C LEU A 639 -6.15 19.90 -13.74
N ASP A 640 -7.36 20.35 -13.97
CA ASP A 640 -7.69 21.76 -14.20
C ASP A 640 -7.99 22.45 -12.88
N PHE A 641 -6.96 23.01 -12.28
CA PHE A 641 -7.06 23.63 -10.96
C PHE A 641 -7.59 25.06 -10.99
N GLY A 642 -7.71 25.67 -12.17
CA GLY A 642 -8.15 27.08 -12.29
C GLY A 642 -7.31 28.00 -11.40
N THR A 643 -7.99 28.80 -10.58
CA THR A 643 -7.37 29.61 -9.53
C THR A 643 -7.38 28.90 -8.16
N GLY A 644 -7.80 27.62 -8.10
CA GLY A 644 -7.92 26.82 -6.87
C GLY A 644 -6.58 26.29 -6.34
N ASP A 645 -6.66 25.63 -5.21
CA ASP A 645 -5.51 25.09 -4.50
C ASP A 645 -5.02 23.78 -5.14
N PHE A 646 -3.72 23.55 -5.11
CA PHE A 646 -3.11 22.31 -5.58
C PHE A 646 -1.69 22.10 -5.04
N CYS A 647 -1.19 20.89 -5.22
CA CYS A 647 0.19 20.50 -4.92
C CYS A 647 0.74 19.61 -6.03
N VAL A 648 1.99 19.84 -6.42
CA VAL A 648 2.78 18.94 -7.28
C VAL A 648 4.10 18.63 -6.59
N MET A 649 4.45 17.35 -6.48
CA MET A 649 5.71 16.94 -5.86
C MET A 649 6.29 15.69 -6.51
N GLY A 650 7.59 15.48 -6.37
CA GLY A 650 8.28 14.31 -6.84
C GLY A 650 9.77 14.34 -6.55
N TRP A 651 10.43 13.24 -6.86
CA TRP A 651 11.87 13.07 -6.74
C TRP A 651 12.54 13.13 -8.10
N MET A 652 13.65 13.84 -8.17
CA MET A 652 14.44 13.97 -9.38
C MET A 652 15.93 13.82 -9.10
N PHE A 653 16.64 13.22 -10.04
CA PHE A 653 18.10 13.08 -10.03
C PHE A 653 18.66 13.65 -11.32
N MET A 654 19.70 14.46 -11.22
CA MET A 654 20.39 15.07 -12.36
C MET A 654 21.84 14.59 -12.39
N PRO A 655 22.30 13.89 -13.43
CA PRO A 655 23.72 13.55 -13.56
C PRO A 655 24.56 14.80 -13.85
N SER A 656 23.98 15.80 -14.51
CA SER A 656 24.57 17.11 -14.77
C SER A 656 23.49 18.19 -14.77
N VAL A 657 23.87 19.44 -14.48
CA VAL A 657 22.95 20.59 -14.50
C VAL A 657 22.86 21.15 -15.90
N VAL A 658 21.79 20.83 -16.61
CA VAL A 658 21.49 21.36 -17.94
C VAL A 658 20.05 21.89 -17.97
N THR A 659 19.78 22.87 -18.83
CA THR A 659 18.41 23.38 -19.01
C THR A 659 17.52 22.27 -19.53
N SER A 660 16.49 21.93 -18.76
CA SER A 660 15.60 20.79 -19.04
C SER A 660 14.29 20.90 -18.29
N VAL A 661 13.29 20.10 -18.70
CA VAL A 661 11.93 20.11 -18.16
C VAL A 661 11.54 18.69 -17.72
N PRO A 662 11.70 18.35 -16.44
CA PRO A 662 11.30 17.03 -15.91
C PRO A 662 9.78 16.80 -15.93
N PHE A 663 8.98 17.85 -15.81
CA PHE A 663 7.54 17.77 -15.68
C PHE A 663 6.86 19.00 -16.27
N SER A 664 5.81 18.82 -17.06
CA SER A 664 5.03 19.94 -17.61
C SER A 664 3.57 19.56 -17.84
N LYS A 665 2.67 20.54 -17.77
CA LYS A 665 1.26 20.42 -18.19
C LYS A 665 0.83 21.70 -18.91
N GLY A 666 0.20 21.53 -20.03
CA GLY A 666 -0.44 22.61 -20.76
C GLY A 666 0.24 23.02 -22.06
N PRO A 667 -0.41 23.90 -22.83
CA PRO A 667 0.05 24.28 -24.16
C PRO A 667 1.33 25.11 -24.09
N VAL A 668 2.12 25.00 -25.11
CA VAL A 668 3.26 25.86 -25.35
C VAL A 668 2.87 26.89 -26.40
N GLY A 669 3.03 28.16 -26.05
CA GLY A 669 2.69 29.25 -26.92
C GLY A 669 1.42 29.99 -26.51
N GLY A 670 1.37 31.26 -26.76
CA GLY A 670 0.34 32.16 -26.24
C GLY A 670 0.91 33.06 -25.14
N ASN A 671 0.30 34.24 -24.94
CA ASN A 671 0.77 35.18 -23.93
C ASN A 671 -0.44 35.71 -23.14
N PRO A 672 -0.60 35.25 -21.90
CA PRO A 672 0.11 34.25 -21.13
C PRO A 672 -0.38 32.82 -21.43
N PRO A 673 0.51 31.81 -21.54
CA PRO A 673 0.08 30.44 -21.67
C PRO A 673 -0.37 29.90 -20.30
N PRO A 674 -1.47 29.15 -20.24
CA PRO A 674 -1.95 28.54 -19.00
C PRO A 674 -1.21 27.22 -18.70
N TYR A 675 0.12 27.21 -18.73
CA TYR A 675 0.91 26.01 -18.43
C TYR A 675 1.59 26.12 -17.07
N PHE A 676 1.96 24.98 -16.52
CA PHE A 676 2.87 24.90 -15.38
C PHE A 676 3.91 23.79 -15.60
N GLU A 677 5.11 24.05 -15.14
CA GLU A 677 6.20 23.08 -15.29
C GLU A 677 7.21 23.20 -14.15
N VAL A 678 7.92 22.09 -13.92
CA VAL A 678 9.19 22.09 -13.20
C VAL A 678 10.29 22.19 -14.23
N GLN A 679 11.18 23.16 -14.09
CA GLN A 679 12.26 23.46 -15.02
C GLN A 679 13.59 23.51 -14.29
N VAL A 680 14.63 22.97 -14.91
CA VAL A 680 16.02 23.22 -14.53
C VAL A 680 16.55 24.30 -15.45
N ALA A 681 16.91 25.47 -14.93
CA ALA A 681 17.50 26.53 -15.72
C ALA A 681 18.25 27.55 -14.85
N GLY A 682 19.31 28.16 -15.40
CA GLY A 682 20.10 29.18 -14.69
C GLY A 682 20.79 28.67 -13.42
N GLY A 683 21.02 27.36 -13.29
CA GLY A 683 21.63 26.75 -12.09
C GLY A 683 20.64 26.47 -10.98
N GLU A 684 19.34 26.61 -11.24
CA GLU A 684 18.26 26.39 -10.27
C GLU A 684 17.26 25.37 -10.79
N VAL A 685 16.59 24.67 -9.85
CA VAL A 685 15.33 23.98 -10.10
C VAL A 685 14.21 24.95 -9.72
N ARG A 686 13.25 25.16 -10.61
CA ARG A 686 12.22 26.17 -10.44
C ARG A 686 10.86 25.74 -10.96
N TRP A 687 9.82 26.29 -10.38
CA TRP A 687 8.46 26.23 -10.88
C TRP A 687 8.25 27.37 -11.87
N VAL A 688 7.68 27.07 -13.01
CA VAL A 688 7.28 28.07 -14.01
C VAL A 688 5.79 27.93 -14.25
N GLY A 689 5.05 28.99 -14.00
CA GLY A 689 3.61 29.08 -14.24
C GLY A 689 3.28 30.14 -15.28
N THR A 690 2.03 30.59 -15.32
CA THR A 690 1.56 31.60 -16.28
C THR A 690 2.26 32.95 -16.13
N ALA A 691 2.22 33.72 -17.19
CA ALA A 691 2.90 35.03 -17.33
C ALA A 691 2.50 36.02 -16.23
N GLY A 692 3.49 36.76 -15.78
CA GLY A 692 3.38 37.79 -14.75
C GLY A 692 3.79 37.37 -13.34
N ALA A 693 3.72 36.06 -13.03
CA ALA A 693 4.38 35.47 -11.86
C ALA A 693 5.71 34.92 -12.34
N GLY A 694 6.84 35.47 -11.93
CA GLY A 694 8.18 34.99 -12.27
C GLY A 694 8.37 33.51 -11.93
N ALA A 695 9.42 32.89 -12.43
CA ALA A 695 9.77 31.52 -12.01
C ALA A 695 10.06 31.50 -10.51
N LYS A 696 9.59 30.45 -9.81
CA LYS A 696 9.76 30.28 -8.35
C LYS A 696 10.84 29.25 -8.08
N ALA A 697 11.92 29.62 -7.41
CA ALA A 697 13.02 28.71 -7.15
C ALA A 697 12.65 27.70 -6.05
N PHE A 698 12.72 26.40 -6.38
CA PHE A 698 12.80 25.36 -5.36
C PHE A 698 14.14 25.42 -4.63
N GLY A 699 15.20 25.79 -5.35
CA GLY A 699 16.54 25.88 -4.83
C GLY A 699 17.59 25.60 -5.91
N PRO A 700 18.90 25.54 -5.52
CA PRO A 700 19.98 25.29 -6.47
C PRO A 700 19.88 23.92 -7.09
N ALA A 701 20.11 23.84 -8.40
CA ALA A 701 20.26 22.58 -9.12
C ALA A 701 21.61 21.96 -8.77
N VAL A 702 21.61 20.77 -8.18
CA VAL A 702 22.84 20.07 -7.77
C VAL A 702 22.90 18.71 -8.43
N ALA A 703 23.93 18.50 -9.24
CA ALA A 703 24.18 17.22 -9.92
C ALA A 703 24.59 16.11 -8.95
N GLY A 704 24.33 14.85 -9.34
CA GLY A 704 24.80 13.65 -8.65
C GLY A 704 24.08 13.30 -7.35
N ARG A 705 22.91 13.90 -7.10
CA ARG A 705 22.09 13.55 -5.92
C ARG A 705 20.59 13.67 -6.20
N TRP A 706 19.81 12.86 -5.50
CA TRP A 706 18.35 12.97 -5.49
C TRP A 706 17.90 14.24 -4.76
N ALA A 707 16.91 14.91 -5.32
CA ALA A 707 16.25 16.05 -4.72
C ALA A 707 14.72 15.84 -4.74
N HIS A 708 14.06 16.07 -3.61
CA HIS A 708 12.61 16.15 -3.52
C HIS A 708 12.17 17.59 -3.79
N VAL A 709 11.28 17.78 -4.75
CA VAL A 709 10.69 19.09 -5.08
C VAL A 709 9.19 19.05 -4.78
N CYS A 710 8.66 20.14 -4.22
CA CYS A 710 7.24 20.27 -3.96
C CYS A 710 6.80 21.72 -4.19
N TYR A 711 5.86 21.92 -5.11
CA TYR A 711 5.18 23.19 -5.28
C TYR A 711 3.77 23.12 -4.75
N THR A 712 3.34 24.11 -4.01
CA THR A 712 1.98 24.24 -3.51
C THR A 712 1.40 25.60 -3.85
N ARG A 713 0.13 25.65 -4.20
CA ARG A 713 -0.66 26.87 -4.17
C ARG A 713 -1.81 26.71 -3.16
N ASN A 714 -1.86 27.63 -2.20
CA ASN A 714 -2.88 27.67 -1.17
C ASN A 714 -3.40 29.12 -1.04
N ALA A 715 -4.69 29.32 -1.28
CA ALA A 715 -5.37 30.62 -1.22
C ALA A 715 -4.64 31.71 -2.03
N GLY A 716 -4.20 31.40 -3.25
CA GLY A 716 -3.50 32.29 -4.15
C GLY A 716 -2.05 32.60 -3.76
N VAL A 717 -1.46 31.82 -2.87
CA VAL A 717 -0.05 31.92 -2.48
C VAL A 717 0.70 30.65 -2.89
N GLY A 718 1.66 30.83 -3.81
CA GLY A 718 2.59 29.80 -4.24
C GLY A 718 3.75 29.62 -3.27
N ARG A 719 4.15 28.36 -2.99
CA ARG A 719 5.30 28.03 -2.15
C ARG A 719 6.11 26.91 -2.80
N ALA A 720 7.42 27.12 -2.88
CA ALA A 720 8.36 26.17 -3.45
C ALA A 720 9.25 25.57 -2.36
N TYR A 721 9.27 24.25 -2.26
CA TYR A 721 10.04 23.49 -1.25
C TYR A 721 11.04 22.59 -1.95
N MET A 722 12.26 22.52 -1.42
CA MET A 722 13.25 21.51 -1.79
C MET A 722 13.71 20.72 -0.56
N ASN A 723 13.67 19.39 -0.66
CA ASN A 723 14.08 18.50 0.42
C ASN A 723 13.35 18.79 1.76
N GLY A 724 12.05 19.08 1.66
CA GLY A 724 11.19 19.39 2.80
C GLY A 724 11.35 20.78 3.39
N VAL A 725 12.18 21.66 2.79
CA VAL A 725 12.46 23.03 3.28
C VAL A 725 11.82 24.04 2.32
N LEU A 726 11.08 25.00 2.88
CA LEU A 726 10.51 26.14 2.14
C LEU A 726 11.64 27.08 1.72
N ASN A 727 11.75 27.35 0.41
CA ASN A 727 12.73 28.27 -0.14
C ASN A 727 12.14 29.57 -0.68
N GLU A 728 10.94 29.51 -1.27
CA GLU A 728 10.30 30.68 -1.84
C GLU A 728 8.80 30.72 -1.56
N THR A 729 8.27 31.93 -1.34
CA THR A 729 6.83 32.19 -1.16
C THR A 729 6.47 33.45 -1.94
N GLU A 730 5.46 33.36 -2.80
CA GLU A 730 5.00 34.49 -3.60
C GLU A 730 3.51 34.36 -3.97
N ALA A 731 2.88 35.47 -4.36
CA ALA A 731 1.51 35.42 -4.88
C ALA A 731 1.47 34.58 -6.19
N ASP A 732 0.50 33.69 -6.30
CA ASP A 732 0.20 32.91 -7.51
C ASP A 732 -1.30 32.96 -7.78
N THR A 733 -1.71 33.94 -8.59
CA THR A 733 -3.09 34.14 -9.02
C THR A 733 -3.36 33.56 -10.42
N SER A 734 -2.46 32.75 -10.94
CA SER A 734 -2.54 32.13 -12.26
C SER A 734 -3.80 31.27 -12.41
N ASN A 735 -4.36 31.25 -13.61
CA ASN A 735 -5.46 30.33 -13.94
C ASN A 735 -4.90 29.15 -14.73
N TYR A 736 -4.90 27.98 -14.12
CA TYR A 736 -4.37 26.72 -14.67
C TYR A 736 -5.49 25.85 -15.26
N ASN A 737 -6.48 26.45 -15.89
CA ASN A 737 -7.44 25.70 -16.70
C ASN A 737 -6.88 25.44 -18.09
N HIS A 738 -7.08 24.24 -18.57
CA HIS A 738 -6.57 23.72 -19.82
C HIS A 738 -7.71 23.32 -20.76
N SER A 739 -7.39 22.99 -21.98
CA SER A 739 -8.34 22.53 -22.99
C SER A 739 -7.98 21.13 -23.49
N GLY A 740 -8.88 20.51 -24.24
CA GLY A 740 -8.79 19.10 -24.64
C GLY A 740 -7.54 18.65 -25.39
N THR A 741 -6.63 19.57 -25.76
CA THR A 741 -5.35 19.23 -26.42
C THR A 741 -4.15 19.37 -25.48
N ASP A 742 -4.35 19.79 -24.23
CA ASP A 742 -3.27 20.09 -23.31
C ASP A 742 -2.92 18.84 -22.50
N VAL A 743 -1.75 18.30 -22.73
CA VAL A 743 -1.27 17.05 -22.13
C VAL A 743 -0.41 17.31 -20.90
N LEU A 744 -0.33 16.29 -20.04
CA LEU A 744 0.69 16.19 -19.00
C LEU A 744 1.86 15.38 -19.53
N ARG A 745 3.11 15.84 -19.37
CA ARG A 745 4.31 15.13 -19.77
C ARG A 745 5.34 15.04 -18.66
N PHE A 746 6.05 13.92 -18.67
CA PHE A 746 7.28 13.71 -17.90
C PHE A 746 8.46 13.55 -18.85
N GLY A 747 9.55 14.26 -18.54
CA GLY A 747 10.81 14.16 -19.24
C GLY A 747 10.94 15.05 -20.49
N LEU A 748 9.85 15.68 -20.95
CA LEU A 748 9.85 16.53 -22.12
C LEU A 748 8.66 17.50 -22.09
N ARG A 749 8.83 18.75 -22.50
CA ARG A 749 7.73 19.70 -22.68
C ARG A 749 6.94 19.41 -23.98
N GLN A 750 5.68 19.84 -24.05
CA GLN A 750 4.79 19.53 -25.18
C GLN A 750 5.31 20.03 -26.55
N ASP A 751 6.11 21.11 -26.59
CA ASP A 751 6.76 21.63 -27.80
C ASP A 751 8.11 20.97 -28.12
N ASN A 752 8.43 19.88 -27.44
CA ASN A 752 9.69 19.15 -27.52
C ASN A 752 10.93 19.93 -27.03
N PHE A 753 10.73 20.96 -26.20
CA PHE A 753 11.83 21.71 -25.58
C PHE A 753 12.30 21.00 -24.30
N GLY A 754 13.61 20.98 -24.10
CA GLY A 754 14.23 20.71 -22.82
C GLY A 754 14.08 19.27 -22.33
N ALA A 755 14.40 18.27 -23.15
CA ALA A 755 14.41 16.88 -22.70
C ALA A 755 15.23 16.73 -21.40
N PHE A 756 14.65 16.05 -20.40
CA PHE A 756 15.25 15.92 -19.08
C PHE A 756 16.39 14.89 -19.10
N ASN A 757 17.59 15.37 -18.88
CA ASN A 757 18.76 14.50 -18.74
C ASN A 757 18.93 14.02 -17.29
N GLY A 758 18.01 13.13 -16.85
CA GLY A 758 18.03 12.65 -15.48
C GLY A 758 17.01 11.56 -15.22
N SER A 759 16.75 11.29 -13.95
CA SER A 759 15.84 10.24 -13.50
C SER A 759 14.75 10.81 -12.60
N LEU A 760 13.54 10.28 -12.70
CA LEU A 760 12.34 10.69 -11.99
C LEU A 760 11.75 9.51 -11.21
N ALA A 761 11.21 9.76 -10.01
CA ALA A 761 10.50 8.77 -9.21
C ALA A 761 9.45 9.43 -8.30
N LEU A 762 8.40 8.71 -7.93
CA LEU A 762 7.38 9.11 -6.95
C LEU A 762 6.78 10.49 -7.23
N TRP A 763 6.24 10.73 -8.41
CA TRP A 763 5.58 12.00 -8.77
C TRP A 763 4.09 11.97 -8.47
N ARG A 764 3.60 13.04 -7.84
CA ARG A 764 2.22 13.17 -7.35
C ARG A 764 1.65 14.54 -7.59
N ILE A 765 0.35 14.56 -7.90
CA ILE A 765 -0.45 15.76 -8.11
C ILE A 765 -1.69 15.65 -7.21
N SER A 766 -1.96 16.66 -6.39
CA SER A 766 -3.09 16.69 -5.47
C SER A 766 -3.87 18.00 -5.57
N ALA A 767 -5.18 17.94 -5.39
CA ALA A 767 -6.02 19.10 -5.17
C ALA A 767 -6.05 19.55 -3.69
N THR A 768 -5.33 18.83 -2.82
CA THR A 768 -5.14 19.21 -1.41
C THR A 768 -3.71 19.70 -1.20
N VAL A 769 -3.56 20.76 -0.43
CA VAL A 769 -2.26 21.34 -0.10
C VAL A 769 -1.79 20.74 1.25
N PRO A 770 -0.72 19.93 1.26
CA PRO A 770 -0.13 19.48 2.51
C PRO A 770 0.49 20.63 3.29
N THR A 771 0.48 20.53 4.61
CA THR A 771 1.17 21.50 5.48
C THR A 771 2.69 21.39 5.32
N ALA A 772 3.43 22.42 5.76
CA ALA A 772 4.91 22.38 5.72
C ALA A 772 5.48 21.19 6.51
N ASP A 773 4.87 20.85 7.66
CA ASP A 773 5.27 19.68 8.45
C ASP A 773 5.00 18.36 7.72
N GLN A 774 3.86 18.27 7.02
CA GLN A 774 3.57 17.09 6.18
C GLN A 774 4.57 16.97 5.02
N ILE A 775 4.91 18.08 4.34
CA ILE A 775 5.92 18.08 3.27
C ILE A 775 7.29 17.66 3.83
N ARG A 776 7.66 18.14 5.01
CA ARG A 776 8.88 17.74 5.68
C ARG A 776 8.87 16.26 6.01
N ARG A 777 7.78 15.76 6.56
CA ARG A 777 7.61 14.35 6.88
C ARG A 777 7.65 13.45 5.63
N ILE A 778 6.98 13.85 4.53
CA ILE A 778 7.04 13.14 3.25
C ILE A 778 8.50 12.96 2.82
N TYR A 779 9.27 14.06 2.84
CA TYR A 779 10.69 14.01 2.51
C TYR A 779 11.48 13.07 3.44
N ASP A 780 11.30 13.19 4.75
CA ASP A 780 12.06 12.42 5.73
C ASP A 780 11.70 10.92 5.68
N ASP A 781 10.43 10.56 5.46
CA ASP A 781 9.96 9.17 5.36
C ASP A 781 10.32 8.51 4.02
N GLU A 782 10.40 9.29 2.93
CA GLU A 782 10.72 8.77 1.59
C GLU A 782 12.22 8.74 1.30
N LYS A 783 13.01 9.66 1.85
CA LYS A 783 14.46 9.72 1.63
C LYS A 783 15.19 8.40 1.86
N PRO A 784 14.84 7.57 2.87
CA PRO A 784 15.47 6.26 3.06
C PRO A 784 15.27 5.27 1.90
N LEU A 785 14.27 5.47 1.02
CA LEU A 785 14.03 4.62 -0.15
C LEU A 785 15.08 4.83 -1.25
N PHE A 786 15.76 5.97 -1.26
CA PHE A 786 16.79 6.36 -2.23
C PHE A 786 18.21 6.00 -1.78
N GLN A 787 18.34 5.04 -0.87
CA GLN A 787 19.62 4.55 -0.36
C GLN A 787 19.96 3.18 -0.94
N GLU A 788 21.24 2.83 -0.92
CA GLU A 788 21.70 1.50 -1.33
C GLU A 788 20.97 0.39 -0.53
N ASN A 789 20.55 -0.66 -1.24
CA ASN A 789 19.83 -1.81 -0.69
C ASN A 789 18.53 -1.45 0.05
N ALA A 790 17.89 -0.37 -0.34
CA ALA A 790 16.59 0.00 0.24
C ALA A 790 15.47 -0.87 -0.31
N ALA A 791 14.80 -1.61 0.56
CA ALA A 791 13.58 -2.35 0.25
C ALA A 791 12.35 -1.53 0.62
N CYS A 792 11.28 -1.61 -0.19
CA CYS A 792 10.08 -0.78 0.00
C CYS A 792 8.77 -1.50 -0.36
N THR A 793 8.83 -2.80 -0.64
CA THR A 793 7.68 -3.63 -1.00
C THR A 793 7.44 -4.73 0.01
N LEU A 794 6.28 -5.41 -0.09
CA LEU A 794 6.06 -6.65 0.64
C LEU A 794 7.04 -7.73 0.13
N TYR A 795 7.57 -8.51 1.06
CA TYR A 795 8.49 -9.59 0.71
C TYR A 795 7.78 -10.74 0.00
N GLY A 796 8.38 -11.22 -1.08
CA GLY A 796 7.95 -12.42 -1.80
C GLY A 796 6.83 -12.16 -2.81
N ALA A 797 6.16 -13.23 -3.22
CA ALA A 797 5.23 -13.22 -4.34
C ALA A 797 3.75 -12.94 -3.95
N SER A 798 3.48 -12.62 -2.69
CA SER A 798 2.11 -12.47 -2.19
C SER A 798 1.83 -11.04 -1.72
N ASP A 799 0.72 -10.49 -2.18
CA ASP A 799 0.09 -9.28 -1.64
C ASP A 799 -1.04 -9.57 -0.66
N VAL A 800 -1.39 -10.85 -0.47
CA VAL A 800 -2.44 -11.24 0.47
C VAL A 800 -1.87 -11.20 1.87
N VAL A 801 -2.20 -10.17 2.62
CA VAL A 801 -1.78 -10.02 4.00
C VAL A 801 -2.66 -10.89 4.90
N THR A 802 -2.03 -11.76 5.66
CA THR A 802 -2.68 -12.73 6.55
C THR A 802 -2.77 -12.22 7.98
N ALA A 803 -1.76 -11.45 8.41
CA ALA A 803 -1.68 -10.91 9.76
C ALA A 803 -0.89 -9.59 9.80
N LEU A 804 -1.16 -8.75 10.80
CA LEU A 804 -0.54 -7.44 10.97
C LEU A 804 -0.34 -7.14 12.46
N ALA A 805 0.84 -6.65 12.83
CA ALA A 805 1.11 -6.14 14.17
C ALA A 805 2.03 -4.92 14.12
N HIS A 806 1.74 -3.93 14.95
CA HIS A 806 2.61 -2.78 15.20
C HIS A 806 3.20 -2.88 16.61
N ASP A 807 4.51 -2.74 16.71
CA ASP A 807 5.19 -2.63 18.00
C ASP A 807 5.41 -1.14 18.33
N PRO A 808 4.71 -0.57 19.31
CA PRO A 808 4.79 0.85 19.63
C PRO A 808 6.17 1.24 20.22
N ASP A 809 6.88 0.33 20.88
CA ASP A 809 8.16 0.62 21.50
C ASP A 809 9.29 0.73 20.47
N THR A 810 9.26 -0.08 19.42
CA THR A 810 10.26 -0.04 18.34
C THR A 810 9.83 0.80 17.14
N GLY A 811 8.53 1.08 17.03
CA GLY A 811 7.91 1.73 15.86
C GLY A 811 7.94 0.86 14.60
N LEU A 812 8.05 -0.47 14.77
CA LEU A 812 8.09 -1.42 13.66
C LEU A 812 6.71 -1.97 13.35
N LEU A 813 6.39 -2.05 12.07
CA LEU A 813 5.19 -2.68 11.54
C LEU A 813 5.56 -4.05 10.95
N HIS A 814 4.96 -5.09 11.46
CA HIS A 814 5.13 -6.47 11.01
C HIS A 814 3.94 -6.87 10.14
N VAL A 815 4.20 -7.33 8.93
CA VAL A 815 3.19 -7.69 7.92
C VAL A 815 3.42 -9.13 7.49
N GLY A 816 2.49 -10.00 7.80
CA GLY A 816 2.52 -11.42 7.44
C GLY A 816 1.83 -11.69 6.10
N THR A 817 2.41 -12.54 5.29
CA THR A 817 1.84 -13.09 4.05
C THR A 817 2.16 -14.57 3.94
N SER A 818 1.56 -15.27 2.98
CA SER A 818 1.93 -16.65 2.63
C SER A 818 3.36 -16.78 2.08
N ALA A 819 4.03 -15.67 1.73
CA ALA A 819 5.41 -15.66 1.25
C ALA A 819 6.43 -15.36 2.38
N GLY A 820 5.97 -14.93 3.55
CA GLY A 820 6.80 -14.59 4.69
C GLY A 820 6.34 -13.35 5.43
N ARG A 821 7.15 -12.86 6.35
CA ARG A 821 6.89 -11.64 7.11
C ARG A 821 7.80 -10.51 6.62
N SER A 822 7.19 -9.34 6.36
CA SER A 822 7.89 -8.08 6.11
C SER A 822 7.89 -7.22 7.37
N VAL A 823 8.98 -6.54 7.66
CA VAL A 823 9.10 -5.61 8.79
C VAL A 823 9.42 -4.22 8.26
N PHE A 824 8.54 -3.26 8.53
CA PHE A 824 8.68 -1.89 8.03
C PHE A 824 9.00 -0.92 9.17
N LYS A 825 9.85 0.06 8.84
CA LYS A 825 10.00 1.30 9.61
C LYS A 825 9.64 2.45 8.68
N GLY A 826 8.46 3.04 8.91
CA GLY A 826 7.87 3.95 7.94
C GLY A 826 7.58 3.24 6.61
N LEU A 827 8.09 3.77 5.50
CA LEU A 827 7.91 3.21 4.16
C LEU A 827 8.99 2.19 3.77
N ARG A 828 10.06 2.07 4.57
CA ARG A 828 11.18 1.18 4.27
C ARG A 828 10.99 -0.18 4.93
N ARG A 829 11.10 -1.28 4.17
CA ARG A 829 11.25 -2.62 4.71
C ARG A 829 12.68 -2.78 5.26
N VAL A 830 12.80 -3.01 6.57
CA VAL A 830 14.08 -3.10 7.27
C VAL A 830 14.51 -4.54 7.54
N ALA A 831 13.55 -5.48 7.52
CA ALA A 831 13.81 -6.91 7.66
C ALA A 831 12.69 -7.74 7.03
N ASN A 832 12.95 -9.02 6.80
CA ASN A 832 11.94 -10.00 6.39
C ASN A 832 12.32 -11.41 6.83
N THR A 833 11.33 -12.30 6.89
CA THR A 833 11.49 -13.75 7.00
C THR A 833 10.88 -14.43 5.79
N THR A 834 11.29 -15.66 5.51
CA THR A 834 10.77 -16.49 4.42
C THR A 834 9.73 -17.50 4.88
N VAL A 835 9.46 -17.56 6.18
CA VAL A 835 8.47 -18.46 6.74
C VAL A 835 7.08 -17.83 6.52
N PRO A 836 6.15 -18.53 5.88
CA PRO A 836 4.78 -18.06 5.74
C PRO A 836 4.16 -17.72 7.10
N VAL A 837 3.42 -16.64 7.16
CA VAL A 837 2.64 -16.26 8.34
C VAL A 837 1.18 -16.62 8.10
N GLY A 838 0.58 -17.36 9.02
CA GLY A 838 -0.81 -17.78 8.97
C GLY A 838 -1.79 -16.69 9.38
N ALA A 839 -2.60 -16.96 10.40
CA ALA A 839 -3.71 -16.06 10.78
C ALA A 839 -3.34 -15.01 11.82
N ALA A 840 -2.21 -15.15 12.52
CA ALA A 840 -1.94 -14.34 13.70
C ALA A 840 -0.47 -13.86 13.78
N ILE A 841 -0.31 -12.64 14.26
CA ILE A 841 0.97 -12.03 14.61
C ILE A 841 0.76 -11.04 15.76
N ALA A 842 1.68 -11.00 16.70
CA ALA A 842 1.74 -10.00 17.75
C ALA A 842 3.16 -9.46 17.90
N ALA A 843 3.30 -8.18 18.24
CA ALA A 843 4.58 -7.54 18.47
C ALA A 843 4.48 -6.54 19.63
N ALA A 844 5.42 -6.62 20.57
CA ALA A 844 5.54 -5.68 21.70
C ALA A 844 6.95 -5.72 22.27
N GLY A 845 7.54 -4.55 22.55
CA GLY A 845 8.84 -4.43 23.21
C GLY A 845 9.99 -5.13 22.48
N GLY A 846 9.90 -5.26 21.15
CA GLY A 846 10.86 -6.00 20.34
C GLY A 846 10.64 -7.52 20.28
N MET A 847 9.71 -8.07 21.07
CA MET A 847 9.26 -9.45 20.93
C MET A 847 8.24 -9.55 19.79
N VAL A 848 8.36 -10.57 18.97
CA VAL A 848 7.39 -10.89 17.91
C VAL A 848 7.00 -12.35 18.00
N VAL A 849 5.71 -12.59 17.95
CA VAL A 849 5.14 -13.96 17.95
C VAL A 849 4.20 -14.06 16.77
N ASP A 850 4.42 -14.99 15.86
CA ASP A 850 3.61 -15.25 14.68
C ASP A 850 3.39 -16.76 14.44
N GLU A 851 2.32 -17.07 13.67
CA GLU A 851 1.97 -18.43 13.25
C GLU A 851 1.75 -18.53 11.75
#